data_e36b046bbbf8edceeb743bc854dcd756
#
_entry.id   e36b046bbbf8edceeb743bc854dcd756
#
_cell.length_a   1.000
_cell.length_b   1.000
_cell.length_c   1.000
_cell.angle_alpha   90.00
_cell.angle_beta   90.00
_cell.angle_gamma   90.00
#
_symmetry.space_group_name_H-M   'P 1'
#
loop_
_entity.id
_entity.type
_entity.pdbx_description
1 polymer ?
#
loop_
_entity_poly.entity_id
_entity_poly.type
_entity_poly.pdbx_seq_one_letter_code
_entity_poly.pdbx_strand_id
1 'polypeptide(L)'
;MSQFEPFLALEASAGSGKTFALSVRFVALILKGARINEILALTFTKKAANEMQKRIIETFLNLEKENKASECNELCKLLGKDKEELISLRDAKKEEFLRTELKISTFDAFFAKILRVFALNLGLSSNFTMSEEKLDVREIFLKLLKKDELKDLACYINLVDEKEIFFNELEKFYENAYFQNRPKIPNPSKAYINKAYSELRSYCLGLTHVKNYKNLCDNFKSEVLDLSMFMQSSFMTKFESTKYLQDLESTNLHFSTKRMDLINALNTYAIELENYKIANLMNLLNHYSKAKNIFHKDKNTLNFQDVSKKVYELITSEFKDMIYFRLDGFISHLLIDEFQDTSVIQYQILRPLIAELVSGEGVKKNRTFFYVGDKKQSIYRFRKGKKELFDLLKQEFSQIKSDNLNTNYRSKELLVDFVNETFKEKIKDYKEQFALESKKGGFVRIVESKEQKVKNQAQEIKEETLETLFEQINFLRSKNISYNDICILCWKNSDADMVLDFLREQKIPAFTQSNVLLENKASVRLVLEYAKYCIFGDEFYLVFLKELLAFEPRKITLDFSKNTMENVLFLIKELKLDLNDIALIQFIEYAKTKENFLKLLFEPCTLKIVSEQNMGISIMSVHKSKGLEFDHVILLDSLSKNNLNNEDIMLEYDINQGWQLHIKDKIRELTKEPIYTLFKENITRANYEDDINKLYVAFTRAKESLIIIKRNEESVNGNYPSYFKGGFLNIHSQERGFLESKEQILSVKKDSIQTLQKFEKISPQEVQSEERLDSKELYFGNAFHFFMQNLKLPKGENFQILTQRCKSKFRHFLDESDFEKLFKRIEILLKNVQFQNLIGDGKLLKEQTLSFNGEIKQLDLLALKDEEAFIIDYKTGLAMQDKHKEQVRTYKIAISEILKKDKVRAFIVYCLENEIQILEI
;
A
#
# COMPACT_ATOMS: atom_id res chain seq x y z
N MET A 1 -34.32 -4.15 -3.43
CA MET A 1 -33.98 -3.48 -4.71
C MET A 1 -35.11 -3.73 -5.69
N SER A 2 -35.75 -2.68 -6.22
CA SER A 2 -36.68 -2.80 -7.34
C SER A 2 -35.83 -3.08 -8.60
N GLN A 3 -36.38 -3.40 -9.71
CA GLN A 3 -35.79 -3.73 -11.02
C GLN A 3 -34.27 -3.52 -11.20
N PHE A 4 -33.60 -4.36 -12.01
CA PHE A 4 -32.18 -4.30 -12.28
C PHE A 4 -31.77 -2.98 -12.98
N GLU A 5 -31.18 -2.05 -12.20
CA GLU A 5 -30.66 -0.79 -12.73
C GLU A 5 -29.26 -0.99 -13.31
N PRO A 6 -29.01 -0.63 -14.58
CA PRO A 6 -27.69 -0.85 -15.18
C PRO A 6 -26.58 -0.04 -14.51
N PHE A 7 -26.84 1.21 -14.10
CA PHE A 7 -25.88 2.10 -13.48
C PHE A 7 -26.34 2.48 -12.08
N LEU A 8 -25.67 1.93 -11.07
CA LEU A 8 -26.12 2.05 -9.68
C LEU A 8 -24.96 2.32 -8.72
N ALA A 9 -25.14 3.38 -7.92
CA ALA A 9 -24.33 3.68 -6.74
C ALA A 9 -25.09 3.22 -5.49
N LEU A 10 -24.49 2.33 -4.72
CA LEU A 10 -25.10 1.81 -3.51
C LEU A 10 -24.38 2.35 -2.27
N GLU A 11 -25.02 3.27 -1.55
CA GLU A 11 -24.50 3.74 -0.27
C GLU A 11 -24.97 2.77 0.82
N ALA A 12 -24.02 2.12 1.47
CA ALA A 12 -24.29 1.00 2.36
C ALA A 12 -23.57 1.19 3.68
N SER A 13 -24.28 1.18 4.77
CA SER A 13 -23.70 1.31 6.11
C SER A 13 -22.97 0.04 6.57
N ALA A 14 -22.32 0.09 7.74
CA ALA A 14 -21.65 -1.06 8.34
C ALA A 14 -22.65 -2.19 8.60
N GLY A 15 -22.30 -3.43 8.22
CA GLY A 15 -23.19 -4.59 8.47
C GLY A 15 -24.43 -4.68 7.57
N SER A 16 -24.62 -3.78 6.59
CA SER A 16 -25.80 -3.74 5.73
C SER A 16 -25.78 -4.68 4.53
N GLY A 17 -24.77 -5.54 4.41
CA GLY A 17 -24.72 -6.55 3.34
C GLY A 17 -24.09 -6.07 2.03
N LYS A 18 -23.12 -5.15 2.04
CA LYS A 18 -22.39 -4.68 0.84
C LYS A 18 -21.92 -5.83 -0.05
N THR A 19 -21.17 -6.77 0.51
CA THR A 19 -20.62 -7.91 -0.23
C THR A 19 -21.72 -8.86 -0.72
N PHE A 20 -22.83 -8.96 0.01
CA PHE A 20 -24.03 -9.69 -0.43
C PHE A 20 -24.60 -9.04 -1.69
N ALA A 21 -24.88 -7.74 -1.68
CA ALA A 21 -25.45 -7.02 -2.82
C ALA A 21 -24.55 -7.13 -4.07
N LEU A 22 -23.24 -7.02 -3.90
CA LEU A 22 -22.27 -7.15 -4.98
C LEU A 22 -22.24 -8.58 -5.55
N SER A 23 -22.26 -9.62 -4.68
CA SER A 23 -22.27 -11.02 -5.11
C SER A 23 -23.54 -11.38 -5.86
N VAL A 24 -24.68 -10.96 -5.34
CA VAL A 24 -25.99 -11.15 -6.00
C VAL A 24 -26.00 -10.46 -7.36
N ARG A 25 -25.50 -9.23 -7.43
CA ARG A 25 -25.45 -8.50 -8.71
C ARG A 25 -24.52 -9.15 -9.72
N PHE A 26 -23.39 -9.70 -9.30
CA PHE A 26 -22.50 -10.45 -10.18
C PHE A 26 -23.18 -11.69 -10.76
N VAL A 27 -23.86 -12.46 -9.90
CA VAL A 27 -24.63 -13.64 -10.33
C VAL A 27 -25.80 -13.22 -11.24
N ALA A 28 -26.50 -12.13 -10.91
CA ALA A 28 -27.58 -11.61 -11.75
C ALA A 28 -27.13 -11.27 -13.17
N LEU A 29 -25.92 -10.70 -13.33
CA LEU A 29 -25.35 -10.44 -14.66
C LEU A 29 -25.14 -11.72 -15.46
N ILE A 30 -24.60 -12.77 -14.83
CA ILE A 30 -24.41 -14.08 -15.50
C ILE A 30 -25.75 -14.66 -15.94
N LEU A 31 -26.74 -14.66 -15.04
CA LEU A 31 -28.09 -15.20 -15.31
C LEU A 31 -28.85 -14.36 -16.37
N LYS A 32 -28.53 -13.08 -16.49
CA LYS A 32 -29.05 -12.17 -17.52
C LYS A 32 -28.41 -12.39 -18.90
N GLY A 33 -27.38 -13.24 -18.98
CA GLY A 33 -26.69 -13.60 -20.22
C GLY A 33 -25.37 -12.88 -20.48
N ALA A 34 -24.84 -12.12 -19.51
CA ALA A 34 -23.51 -11.55 -19.65
C ALA A 34 -22.46 -12.65 -19.78
N ARG A 35 -21.43 -12.41 -20.60
CA ARG A 35 -20.28 -13.30 -20.69
C ARG A 35 -19.44 -13.15 -19.41
N ILE A 36 -19.08 -14.26 -18.78
CA ILE A 36 -18.40 -14.25 -17.49
C ILE A 36 -17.05 -13.51 -17.55
N ASN A 37 -16.32 -13.67 -18.65
CA ASN A 37 -15.05 -13.01 -18.90
C ASN A 37 -15.15 -11.49 -19.19
N GLU A 38 -16.35 -10.93 -19.35
CA GLU A 38 -16.59 -9.50 -19.53
C GLU A 38 -17.00 -8.79 -18.25
N ILE A 39 -17.16 -9.53 -17.13
CA ILE A 39 -17.51 -8.97 -15.83
C ILE A 39 -16.23 -8.79 -15.00
N LEU A 40 -15.90 -7.55 -14.66
CA LEU A 40 -14.78 -7.19 -13.79
C LEU A 40 -15.30 -6.73 -12.43
N ALA A 41 -14.82 -7.35 -11.35
CA ALA A 41 -15.07 -6.90 -9.99
C ALA A 41 -13.76 -6.48 -9.32
N LEU A 42 -13.73 -5.25 -8.81
CA LEU A 42 -12.57 -4.66 -8.13
C LEU A 42 -12.84 -4.47 -6.64
N THR A 43 -11.85 -4.78 -5.82
CA THR A 43 -11.87 -4.62 -4.37
C THR A 43 -10.55 -4.08 -3.85
N PHE A 44 -10.51 -3.65 -2.59
CA PHE A 44 -9.34 -3.01 -2.02
C PHE A 44 -8.27 -4.00 -1.51
N THR A 45 -8.66 -5.19 -1.04
CA THR A 45 -7.73 -6.17 -0.44
C THR A 45 -7.83 -7.54 -1.08
N LYS A 46 -6.70 -8.29 -1.11
CA LYS A 46 -6.66 -9.67 -1.59
C LYS A 46 -7.64 -10.57 -0.82
N LYS A 47 -7.76 -10.35 0.51
CA LYS A 47 -8.71 -11.11 1.34
C LYS A 47 -10.16 -10.88 0.90
N ALA A 48 -10.55 -9.62 0.67
CA ALA A 48 -11.89 -9.29 0.19
C ALA A 48 -12.17 -9.87 -1.22
N ALA A 49 -11.16 -9.86 -2.11
CA ALA A 49 -11.30 -10.48 -3.44
C ALA A 49 -11.58 -11.98 -3.34
N ASN A 50 -10.81 -12.71 -2.51
CA ASN A 50 -10.99 -14.15 -2.30
C ASN A 50 -12.34 -14.47 -1.65
N GLU A 51 -12.76 -13.68 -0.67
CA GLU A 51 -14.05 -13.85 0.00
C GLU A 51 -15.21 -13.58 -0.97
N MET A 52 -15.12 -12.55 -1.79
CA MET A 52 -16.09 -12.24 -2.83
C MET A 52 -16.19 -13.37 -3.86
N GLN A 53 -15.03 -13.87 -4.33
CA GLN A 53 -14.96 -14.99 -5.26
C GLN A 53 -15.64 -16.23 -4.69
N LYS A 54 -15.29 -16.61 -3.45
CA LYS A 54 -15.89 -17.73 -2.75
C LYS A 54 -17.43 -17.58 -2.66
N ARG A 55 -17.89 -16.41 -2.25
CA ARG A 55 -19.32 -16.12 -2.10
C ARG A 55 -20.08 -16.19 -3.43
N ILE A 56 -19.51 -15.65 -4.51
CA ILE A 56 -20.10 -15.72 -5.85
C ILE A 56 -20.22 -17.17 -6.31
N ILE A 57 -19.15 -17.97 -6.14
CA ILE A 57 -19.15 -19.39 -6.51
C ILE A 57 -20.21 -20.17 -5.69
N GLU A 58 -20.22 -19.96 -4.38
CA GLU A 58 -21.21 -20.62 -3.50
C GLU A 58 -22.65 -20.22 -3.84
N THR A 59 -22.89 -18.94 -4.12
CA THR A 59 -24.24 -18.44 -4.47
C THR A 59 -24.68 -19.01 -5.81
N PHE A 60 -23.81 -19.01 -6.82
CA PHE A 60 -24.16 -19.53 -8.14
C PHE A 60 -24.41 -21.04 -8.13
N LEU A 61 -23.53 -21.82 -7.48
CA LEU A 61 -23.62 -23.28 -7.47
C LEU A 61 -24.73 -23.85 -6.58
N ASN A 62 -25.12 -23.12 -5.54
CA ASN A 62 -26.04 -23.63 -4.51
C ASN A 62 -27.36 -22.84 -4.41
N LEU A 63 -27.83 -22.24 -5.51
CA LEU A 63 -29.04 -21.41 -5.54
C LEU A 63 -30.27 -22.11 -5.00
N GLU A 64 -30.37 -23.43 -5.16
CA GLU A 64 -31.49 -24.26 -4.71
C GLU A 64 -31.51 -24.51 -3.20
N LYS A 65 -30.37 -24.37 -2.50
CA LYS A 65 -30.21 -24.71 -1.10
C LYS A 65 -30.88 -23.69 -0.16
N GLU A 66 -31.42 -24.15 0.95
CA GLU A 66 -32.08 -23.29 1.94
C GLU A 66 -31.17 -22.19 2.50
N ASN A 67 -29.91 -22.51 2.70
CA ASN A 67 -28.93 -21.52 3.20
C ASN A 67 -28.62 -20.40 2.19
N LYS A 68 -29.12 -20.47 0.96
CA LYS A 68 -29.00 -19.44 -0.09
C LYS A 68 -30.38 -18.85 -0.49
N ALA A 69 -31.43 -19.11 0.31
CA ALA A 69 -32.77 -18.59 0.05
C ALA A 69 -32.81 -17.04 -0.04
N SER A 70 -32.02 -16.34 0.77
CA SER A 70 -31.93 -14.87 0.73
C SER A 70 -31.38 -14.36 -0.60
N GLU A 71 -30.29 -14.96 -1.09
CA GLU A 71 -29.65 -14.62 -2.37
C GLU A 71 -30.60 -14.97 -3.54
N CYS A 72 -31.25 -16.12 -3.48
CA CYS A 72 -32.20 -16.55 -4.49
C CYS A 72 -33.41 -15.60 -4.57
N ASN A 73 -34.01 -15.25 -3.43
CA ASN A 73 -35.14 -14.31 -3.38
C ASN A 73 -34.79 -12.94 -3.92
N GLU A 74 -33.58 -12.44 -3.63
CA GLU A 74 -33.11 -11.15 -4.14
C GLU A 74 -32.87 -11.22 -5.66
N LEU A 75 -32.33 -12.33 -6.18
CA LEU A 75 -32.20 -12.57 -7.61
C LEU A 75 -33.53 -12.63 -8.32
N CYS A 76 -34.54 -13.29 -7.74
CA CYS A 76 -35.94 -13.32 -8.26
C CYS A 76 -36.47 -11.89 -8.40
N LYS A 77 -36.31 -11.05 -7.38
CA LYS A 77 -36.76 -9.65 -7.41
C LYS A 77 -36.00 -8.83 -8.46
N LEU A 78 -34.66 -8.95 -8.55
CA LEU A 78 -33.84 -8.20 -9.48
C LEU A 78 -34.12 -8.55 -10.94
N LEU A 79 -34.37 -9.82 -11.24
CA LEU A 79 -34.53 -10.31 -12.61
C LEU A 79 -35.99 -10.43 -13.01
N GLY A 80 -36.93 -10.30 -12.07
CA GLY A 80 -38.39 -10.49 -12.31
C GLY A 80 -38.74 -11.92 -12.74
N LYS A 81 -37.99 -12.92 -12.20
CA LYS A 81 -38.10 -14.33 -12.54
C LYS A 81 -38.38 -15.15 -11.30
N ASP A 82 -39.05 -16.30 -11.47
CA ASP A 82 -39.24 -17.23 -10.40
C ASP A 82 -38.01 -18.10 -10.12
N LYS A 83 -38.03 -18.86 -9.02
CA LYS A 83 -36.91 -19.70 -8.59
C LYS A 83 -36.56 -20.79 -9.59
N GLU A 84 -37.54 -21.38 -10.24
CA GLU A 84 -37.37 -22.49 -11.19
C GLU A 84 -36.69 -21.99 -12.48
N GLU A 85 -37.13 -20.84 -12.99
CA GLU A 85 -36.49 -20.18 -14.12
C GLU A 85 -35.03 -19.82 -13.82
N LEU A 86 -34.72 -19.30 -12.62
CA LEU A 86 -33.35 -18.98 -12.22
C LEU A 86 -32.47 -20.22 -12.15
N ILE A 87 -32.98 -21.33 -11.62
CA ILE A 87 -32.24 -22.60 -11.58
C ILE A 87 -31.98 -23.11 -13.00
N SER A 88 -32.97 -23.07 -13.88
CA SER A 88 -32.79 -23.46 -15.29
C SER A 88 -31.72 -22.62 -16.01
N LEU A 89 -31.74 -21.30 -15.81
CA LEU A 89 -30.72 -20.40 -16.36
C LEU A 89 -29.32 -20.68 -15.78
N ARG A 90 -29.24 -20.98 -14.48
CA ARG A 90 -27.99 -21.36 -13.82
C ARG A 90 -27.44 -22.65 -14.42
N ASP A 91 -28.27 -23.65 -14.60
CA ASP A 91 -27.85 -24.95 -15.12
C ASP A 91 -27.36 -24.85 -16.56
N ALA A 92 -28.01 -24.04 -17.39
CA ALA A 92 -27.57 -23.74 -18.73
C ALA A 92 -26.16 -23.05 -18.77
N LYS A 93 -25.80 -22.29 -17.73
CA LYS A 93 -24.54 -21.55 -17.64
C LYS A 93 -23.47 -22.26 -16.79
N LYS A 94 -23.81 -23.36 -16.14
CA LYS A 94 -22.96 -24.03 -15.15
C LYS A 94 -21.64 -24.50 -15.73
N GLU A 95 -21.66 -25.10 -16.90
CA GLU A 95 -20.44 -25.61 -17.55
C GLU A 95 -19.50 -24.44 -17.96
N GLU A 96 -20.05 -23.37 -18.56
CA GLU A 96 -19.30 -22.16 -18.88
C GLU A 96 -18.69 -21.54 -17.63
N PHE A 97 -19.47 -21.46 -16.52
CA PHE A 97 -19.00 -20.90 -15.25
C PHE A 97 -17.85 -21.67 -14.63
N LEU A 98 -17.90 -23.01 -14.65
CA LEU A 98 -16.83 -23.85 -14.09
C LEU A 98 -15.53 -23.81 -14.91
N ARG A 99 -15.63 -23.52 -16.20
CA ARG A 99 -14.46 -23.44 -17.10
C ARG A 99 -13.86 -22.04 -17.21
N THR A 100 -14.55 -21.00 -16.78
CA THR A 100 -14.15 -19.60 -16.96
C THR A 100 -13.60 -19.01 -15.67
N GLU A 101 -12.40 -18.40 -15.74
CA GLU A 101 -11.83 -17.64 -14.63
C GLU A 101 -12.66 -16.38 -14.34
N LEU A 102 -13.07 -16.19 -13.09
CA LEU A 102 -13.76 -14.98 -12.64
C LEU A 102 -12.75 -13.83 -12.53
N LYS A 103 -12.99 -12.72 -13.23
CA LYS A 103 -12.15 -11.53 -13.13
C LYS A 103 -12.47 -10.73 -11.86
N ILE A 104 -12.06 -11.27 -10.73
CA ILE A 104 -12.16 -10.61 -9.41
C ILE A 104 -10.75 -10.35 -8.92
N SER A 105 -10.41 -9.09 -8.68
CA SER A 105 -9.05 -8.72 -8.29
C SER A 105 -9.01 -7.44 -7.46
N THR A 106 -7.85 -7.15 -6.88
CA THR A 106 -7.59 -5.83 -6.30
C THR A 106 -7.29 -4.81 -7.40
N PHE A 107 -7.46 -3.51 -7.11
CA PHE A 107 -7.03 -2.43 -8.01
C PHE A 107 -5.58 -2.62 -8.47
N ASP A 108 -4.68 -2.88 -7.52
CA ASP A 108 -3.25 -3.02 -7.82
C ASP A 108 -2.96 -4.22 -8.74
N ALA A 109 -3.64 -5.35 -8.53
CA ALA A 109 -3.49 -6.52 -9.39
C ALA A 109 -4.05 -6.27 -10.80
N PHE A 110 -5.16 -5.54 -10.91
CA PHE A 110 -5.72 -5.14 -12.19
C PHE A 110 -4.79 -4.18 -12.94
N PHE A 111 -4.26 -3.16 -12.26
CA PHE A 111 -3.31 -2.22 -12.86
C PHE A 111 -2.00 -2.91 -13.24
N ALA A 112 -1.51 -3.86 -12.44
CA ALA A 112 -0.35 -4.66 -12.81
C ALA A 112 -0.59 -5.48 -14.08
N LYS A 113 -1.80 -6.05 -14.28
CA LYS A 113 -2.17 -6.73 -15.53
C LYS A 113 -2.13 -5.76 -16.72
N ILE A 114 -2.70 -4.56 -16.58
CA ILE A 114 -2.63 -3.53 -17.63
C ILE A 114 -1.16 -3.19 -17.91
N LEU A 115 -0.38 -2.90 -16.88
CA LEU A 115 1.02 -2.50 -17.06
C LEU A 115 1.84 -3.59 -17.75
N ARG A 116 1.63 -4.87 -17.43
CA ARG A 116 2.33 -5.98 -18.10
C ARG A 116 2.07 -6.01 -19.59
N VAL A 117 0.83 -5.77 -20.02
CA VAL A 117 0.47 -5.74 -21.44
C VAL A 117 1.17 -4.59 -22.19
N PHE A 118 1.36 -3.45 -21.53
CA PHE A 118 1.93 -2.23 -22.13
C PHE A 118 3.35 -1.91 -21.61
N ALA A 119 4.02 -2.84 -20.93
CA ALA A 119 5.31 -2.61 -20.32
C ALA A 119 6.38 -2.14 -21.31
N LEU A 120 6.40 -2.72 -22.51
CA LEU A 120 7.33 -2.36 -23.59
C LEU A 120 7.22 -0.89 -24.00
N ASN A 121 6.02 -0.32 -24.00
CA ASN A 121 5.80 1.09 -24.35
C ASN A 121 6.48 2.05 -23.36
N LEU A 122 6.71 1.58 -22.12
CA LEU A 122 7.43 2.33 -21.07
C LEU A 122 8.90 1.90 -20.95
N GLY A 123 9.37 0.99 -21.79
CA GLY A 123 10.73 0.41 -21.69
C GLY A 123 10.94 -0.43 -20.44
N LEU A 124 9.88 -1.07 -19.94
CA LEU A 124 9.89 -2.00 -18.82
C LEU A 124 9.75 -3.44 -19.32
N SER A 125 10.21 -4.37 -18.52
CA SER A 125 9.94 -5.79 -18.76
C SER A 125 8.56 -6.17 -18.24
N SER A 126 7.80 -7.01 -18.96
CA SER A 126 6.46 -7.43 -18.53
C SER A 126 6.48 -8.47 -17.40
N ASN A 127 7.63 -9.09 -17.12
CA ASN A 127 7.81 -10.02 -16.00
C ASN A 127 8.31 -9.33 -14.71
N PHE A 128 8.10 -8.02 -14.57
CA PHE A 128 8.50 -7.32 -13.36
C PHE A 128 7.91 -7.96 -12.10
N THR A 129 8.73 -7.95 -11.04
CA THR A 129 8.31 -8.40 -9.72
C THR A 129 7.67 -7.27 -8.94
N MET A 130 6.67 -7.62 -8.10
CA MET A 130 6.00 -6.67 -7.22
C MET A 130 6.65 -6.72 -5.84
N SER A 131 7.09 -5.57 -5.33
CA SER A 131 7.61 -5.43 -3.96
C SER A 131 6.58 -4.72 -3.08
N GLU A 132 6.43 -5.20 -1.85
CA GLU A 132 5.67 -4.48 -0.80
C GLU A 132 6.53 -3.41 -0.12
N GLU A 133 7.83 -3.41 -0.35
CA GLU A 133 8.79 -2.50 0.26
C GLU A 133 9.02 -1.25 -0.56
N LYS A 134 9.45 -0.18 0.14
CA LYS A 134 9.96 1.02 -0.50
C LYS A 134 11.28 0.69 -1.19
N LEU A 135 11.36 1.04 -2.45
CA LEU A 135 12.58 0.84 -3.25
C LEU A 135 13.58 1.95 -2.94
N ASP A 136 14.77 1.57 -2.45
CA ASP A 136 15.82 2.55 -2.18
C ASP A 136 16.54 2.98 -3.47
N VAL A 137 16.30 4.20 -3.87
CA VAL A 137 16.88 4.82 -5.07
C VAL A 137 17.85 5.95 -4.75
N ARG A 138 18.22 6.15 -3.47
CA ARG A 138 19.03 7.28 -2.98
C ARG A 138 20.37 7.38 -3.70
N GLU A 139 21.06 6.26 -3.87
CA GLU A 139 22.37 6.24 -4.54
C GLU A 139 22.27 6.68 -6.00
N ILE A 140 21.28 6.17 -6.73
CA ILE A 140 21.05 6.54 -8.13
C ILE A 140 20.67 8.02 -8.22
N PHE A 141 19.79 8.48 -7.34
CA PHE A 141 19.36 9.87 -7.28
C PHE A 141 20.53 10.82 -7.07
N LEU A 142 21.40 10.55 -6.08
CA LEU A 142 22.56 11.40 -5.79
C LEU A 142 23.54 11.46 -6.96
N LYS A 143 23.71 10.35 -7.72
CA LYS A 143 24.57 10.31 -8.92
C LYS A 143 24.02 11.12 -10.09
N LEU A 144 22.73 11.41 -10.13
CA LEU A 144 22.10 12.20 -11.19
C LEU A 144 22.21 13.72 -10.97
N LEU A 145 22.48 14.15 -9.73
CA LEU A 145 22.52 15.57 -9.37
C LEU A 145 23.83 16.24 -9.78
N LYS A 146 23.72 17.46 -10.30
CA LYS A 146 24.85 18.33 -10.56
C LYS A 146 25.34 19.00 -9.27
N LYS A 147 26.55 19.58 -9.29
CA LYS A 147 27.16 20.22 -8.11
C LYS A 147 26.27 21.30 -7.47
N ASP A 148 25.60 22.11 -8.28
CA ASP A 148 24.72 23.16 -7.76
C ASP A 148 23.42 22.60 -7.18
N GLU A 149 22.87 21.55 -7.80
CA GLU A 149 21.70 20.84 -7.31
C GLU A 149 21.97 20.08 -6.00
N LEU A 150 23.21 19.60 -5.79
CA LEU A 150 23.64 19.03 -4.51
C LEU A 150 23.70 20.08 -3.39
N LYS A 151 24.05 21.33 -3.73
CA LYS A 151 23.98 22.44 -2.75
C LYS A 151 22.53 22.78 -2.40
N ASP A 152 21.65 22.84 -3.40
CA ASP A 152 20.21 23.06 -3.18
C ASP A 152 19.63 21.96 -2.30
N LEU A 153 20.00 20.70 -2.56
CA LEU A 153 19.62 19.54 -1.75
C LEU A 153 20.12 19.67 -0.30
N ALA A 154 21.40 20.05 -0.11
CA ALA A 154 21.98 20.21 1.22
C ALA A 154 21.28 21.32 2.00
N CYS A 155 20.99 22.45 1.34
CA CYS A 155 20.20 23.53 1.95
C CYS A 155 18.81 23.05 2.35
N TYR A 156 18.17 22.22 1.54
CA TYR A 156 16.83 21.70 1.82
C TYR A 156 16.83 20.70 2.98
N ILE A 157 17.78 19.78 3.02
CA ILE A 157 17.92 18.80 4.12
C ILE A 157 18.19 19.49 5.45
N ASN A 158 19.01 20.54 5.45
CA ASN A 158 19.28 21.35 6.65
C ASN A 158 18.04 22.13 7.16
N LEU A 159 17.05 22.36 6.31
CA LEU A 159 15.78 22.98 6.69
C LEU A 159 14.78 22.00 7.30
N VAL A 160 14.94 20.70 7.04
CA VAL A 160 13.98 19.64 7.43
C VAL A 160 14.49 18.77 8.59
N ASP A 161 15.68 19.08 9.13
CA ASP A 161 16.38 18.41 10.26
C ASP A 161 16.65 16.89 10.12
N GLU A 162 16.02 16.16 9.19
CA GLU A 162 16.23 14.72 8.98
C GLU A 162 16.23 14.31 7.51
N LYS A 163 17.27 13.58 7.09
CA LYS A 163 17.43 13.07 5.71
C LYS A 163 16.29 12.15 5.27
N GLU A 164 15.77 11.34 6.16
CA GLU A 164 14.70 10.39 5.86
C GLU A 164 13.38 11.07 5.57
N ILE A 165 13.08 12.16 6.26
CA ILE A 165 11.85 12.95 6.04
C ILE A 165 11.84 13.49 4.61
N PHE A 166 12.97 14.04 4.14
CA PHE A 166 13.07 14.57 2.78
C PHE A 166 12.77 13.52 1.69
N PHE A 167 13.38 12.32 1.79
CA PHE A 167 13.12 11.27 0.81
C PHE A 167 11.69 10.73 0.89
N ASN A 168 11.11 10.69 2.08
CA ASN A 168 9.69 10.33 2.25
C ASN A 168 8.77 11.36 1.57
N GLU A 169 9.12 12.64 1.63
CA GLU A 169 8.37 13.70 0.93
C GLU A 169 8.48 13.58 -0.59
N LEU A 170 9.69 13.37 -1.13
CA LEU A 170 9.87 13.11 -2.57
C LEU A 170 9.07 11.90 -3.04
N GLU A 171 9.04 10.82 -2.25
CA GLU A 171 8.22 9.64 -2.56
C GLU A 171 6.74 9.98 -2.59
N LYS A 172 6.22 10.74 -1.61
CA LYS A 172 4.81 11.18 -1.60
C LYS A 172 4.44 11.96 -2.87
N PHE A 173 5.29 12.87 -3.34
CA PHE A 173 5.05 13.62 -4.57
C PHE A 173 5.09 12.71 -5.80
N TYR A 174 6.08 11.84 -5.86
CA TYR A 174 6.23 10.88 -6.94
C TYR A 174 5.00 9.98 -7.06
N GLU A 175 4.55 9.40 -5.95
CA GLU A 175 3.42 8.50 -5.87
C GLU A 175 2.08 9.15 -6.25
N ASN A 176 1.90 10.45 -5.96
CA ASN A 176 0.69 11.19 -6.33
C ASN A 176 0.67 11.65 -7.80
N ALA A 177 1.69 11.30 -8.57
CA ALA A 177 1.92 11.87 -9.90
C ALA A 177 1.85 13.41 -9.90
N TYR A 178 2.07 14.03 -8.72
CA TYR A 178 2.08 15.47 -8.59
C TYR A 178 3.38 16.00 -9.18
N PHE A 179 3.26 16.63 -10.31
CA PHE A 179 4.37 17.23 -11.01
C PHE A 179 3.94 18.53 -11.66
N GLN A 180 4.62 19.61 -11.30
CA GLN A 180 4.45 20.90 -11.96
C GLN A 180 5.82 21.31 -12.51
N ASN A 181 5.89 21.50 -13.81
CA ASN A 181 7.08 22.09 -14.41
C ASN A 181 7.12 23.58 -14.04
N ARG A 182 7.96 23.96 -13.09
CA ARG A 182 8.12 25.34 -12.67
C ARG A 182 9.49 25.85 -13.08
N PRO A 183 9.60 27.07 -13.65
CA PRO A 183 10.88 27.69 -13.93
C PRO A 183 11.66 27.92 -12.63
N LYS A 184 12.97 28.02 -12.70
CA LYS A 184 13.78 28.44 -11.54
C LYS A 184 13.37 29.85 -11.13
N ILE A 185 13.02 29.98 -9.86
CA ILE A 185 12.64 31.26 -9.25
C ILE A 185 13.82 31.71 -8.39
N PRO A 186 14.21 32.99 -8.41
CA PRO A 186 15.26 33.50 -7.54
C PRO A 186 14.80 33.49 -6.07
N ASN A 187 15.76 33.39 -5.15
CA ASN A 187 15.47 33.53 -3.73
C ASN A 187 14.90 34.94 -3.42
N PRO A 188 13.77 35.05 -2.75
CA PRO A 188 13.12 36.32 -2.52
C PRO A 188 13.99 37.30 -1.68
N SER A 189 13.91 38.57 -2.02
CA SER A 189 14.64 39.62 -1.32
C SER A 189 13.89 40.03 -0.03
N LYS A 190 14.63 40.26 1.04
CA LYS A 190 14.08 40.80 2.29
C LYS A 190 13.99 42.34 2.32
N ALA A 191 14.36 43.02 1.23
CA ALA A 191 14.49 44.48 1.22
C ALA A 191 13.15 45.21 1.59
N TYR A 192 12.03 44.75 1.04
CA TYR A 192 10.73 45.39 1.31
C TYR A 192 10.19 45.06 2.71
N ILE A 193 10.50 43.91 3.29
CA ILE A 193 10.15 43.64 4.70
C ILE A 193 10.98 44.52 5.61
N ASN A 194 12.29 44.63 5.35
CA ASN A 194 13.17 45.51 6.13
C ASN A 194 12.69 46.97 6.10
N LYS A 195 12.21 47.44 4.94
CA LYS A 195 11.63 48.78 4.80
C LYS A 195 10.37 48.93 5.66
N ALA A 196 9.40 48.03 5.52
CA ALA A 196 8.16 48.08 6.29
C ALA A 196 8.42 47.99 7.82
N TYR A 197 9.36 47.12 8.22
CA TYR A 197 9.79 47.01 9.61
C TYR A 197 10.41 48.32 10.12
N SER A 198 11.33 48.94 9.39
CA SER A 198 12.00 50.15 9.79
C SER A 198 11.01 51.34 9.93
N GLU A 199 10.01 51.41 9.03
CA GLU A 199 8.96 52.39 9.10
C GLU A 199 8.06 52.20 10.32
N LEU A 200 7.64 50.98 10.61
CA LEU A 200 6.84 50.69 11.82
C LEU A 200 7.65 50.91 13.08
N ARG A 201 8.95 50.46 13.11
CA ARG A 201 9.85 50.70 14.23
C ARG A 201 10.02 52.17 14.54
N SER A 202 10.34 52.98 13.52
CA SER A 202 10.51 54.41 13.68
C SER A 202 9.28 55.10 14.24
N TYR A 203 8.10 54.67 13.76
CA TYR A 203 6.82 55.16 14.26
C TYR A 203 6.59 54.73 15.71
N CYS A 204 6.80 53.47 16.08
CA CYS A 204 6.64 52.96 17.45
C CYS A 204 7.58 53.65 18.44
N LEU A 205 8.81 53.92 18.06
CA LEU A 205 9.77 54.66 18.90
C LEU A 205 9.40 56.13 19.14
N GLY A 206 8.58 56.73 18.24
CA GLY A 206 8.00 58.07 18.42
C GLY A 206 6.78 58.17 19.36
N LEU A 207 6.18 57.03 19.73
CA LEU A 207 4.94 56.96 20.54
C LEU A 207 5.21 57.06 22.06
N THR A 208 6.06 57.94 22.49
CA THR A 208 6.50 58.11 23.91
C THR A 208 5.37 58.29 24.93
N HIS A 209 4.22 58.73 24.49
CA HIS A 209 3.04 59.01 25.32
C HIS A 209 2.11 57.81 25.55
N VAL A 210 2.40 56.69 24.87
CA VAL A 210 1.52 55.51 24.93
C VAL A 210 1.77 54.72 26.22
N LYS A 211 0.71 54.20 26.82
CA LYS A 211 0.79 53.29 27.97
C LYS A 211 1.57 52.01 27.56
N ASN A 212 2.50 51.60 28.44
CA ASN A 212 3.41 50.46 28.18
C ASN A 212 4.39 50.70 27.01
N TYR A 213 4.79 51.94 26.72
CA TYR A 213 5.77 52.34 25.72
C TYR A 213 7.05 51.47 25.76
N LYS A 214 7.60 51.20 26.96
CA LYS A 214 8.79 50.36 27.13
C LYS A 214 8.58 48.94 26.53
N ASN A 215 7.44 48.32 26.82
CA ASN A 215 7.13 46.97 26.29
C ASN A 215 6.92 47.00 24.77
N LEU A 216 6.40 48.09 24.21
CA LEU A 216 6.30 48.28 22.77
C LEU A 216 7.70 48.39 22.14
N CYS A 217 8.59 49.21 22.70
CA CYS A 217 9.96 49.41 22.24
C CYS A 217 10.81 48.12 22.33
N ASP A 218 10.56 47.27 23.35
CA ASP A 218 11.25 46.00 23.52
C ASP A 218 11.07 45.07 22.36
N ASN A 219 9.96 45.15 21.62
CA ASN A 219 9.75 44.33 20.39
C ASN A 219 10.53 44.87 19.16
N PHE A 220 11.02 46.12 19.21
CA PHE A 220 11.71 46.79 18.09
C PHE A 220 13.12 47.27 18.45
N LYS A 221 13.83 46.53 19.31
CA LYS A 221 15.21 46.88 19.73
C LYS A 221 16.23 46.90 18.60
N SER A 222 16.13 45.96 17.68
CA SER A 222 17.08 45.85 16.57
C SER A 222 16.77 46.85 15.46
N GLU A 223 17.82 47.53 14.95
CA GLU A 223 17.68 48.41 13.77
C GLU A 223 17.44 47.64 12.49
N VAL A 224 18.06 46.47 12.39
CA VAL A 224 17.90 45.54 11.27
C VAL A 224 16.98 44.42 11.71
N LEU A 225 16.02 44.06 10.88
CA LEU A 225 15.08 42.99 11.16
C LEU A 225 15.81 41.65 11.24
N ASP A 226 15.90 41.08 12.44
CA ASP A 226 16.10 39.65 12.61
C ASP A 226 14.74 38.96 12.57
N LEU A 227 14.41 38.35 11.41
CA LEU A 227 13.10 37.75 11.17
C LEU A 227 12.81 36.64 12.19
N SER A 228 13.83 35.82 12.56
CA SER A 228 13.66 34.72 13.50
C SER A 228 13.29 35.21 14.91
N MET A 229 14.01 36.21 15.41
CA MET A 229 13.73 36.81 16.72
C MET A 229 12.42 37.60 16.71
N PHE A 230 12.15 38.34 15.62
CA PHE A 230 10.91 39.13 15.52
C PHE A 230 9.66 38.22 15.52
N MET A 231 9.69 37.09 14.83
CA MET A 231 8.58 36.13 14.83
C MET A 231 8.35 35.45 16.19
N GLN A 232 9.28 35.55 17.13
CA GLN A 232 9.14 35.07 18.51
C GLN A 232 8.69 36.19 19.47
N SER A 233 8.70 37.44 19.04
CA SER A 233 8.33 38.62 19.87
C SER A 233 6.88 38.53 20.33
N SER A 234 6.60 39.18 21.46
CA SER A 234 5.23 39.31 21.96
C SER A 234 4.31 40.11 21.00
N PHE A 235 4.90 40.99 20.18
CA PHE A 235 4.22 41.69 19.12
C PHE A 235 3.61 40.77 18.06
N MET A 236 4.30 39.69 17.69
CA MET A 236 3.80 38.74 16.72
C MET A 236 2.98 37.59 17.36
N THR A 237 3.41 37.10 18.52
CA THR A 237 2.83 35.89 19.13
C THR A 237 1.62 36.17 20.04
N LYS A 238 1.53 37.37 20.66
CA LYS A 238 0.51 37.74 21.68
C LYS A 238 -0.26 39.01 21.35
N PHE A 239 -0.21 39.47 20.10
CA PHE A 239 -0.85 40.73 19.72
C PHE A 239 -2.34 40.75 20.11
N GLU A 240 -3.08 39.75 19.73
CA GLU A 240 -4.52 39.63 19.97
C GLU A 240 -4.92 39.41 21.45
N SER A 241 -4.00 38.97 22.29
CA SER A 241 -4.23 38.79 23.73
C SER A 241 -3.71 39.98 24.56
N THR A 242 -3.03 40.94 23.92
CA THR A 242 -2.36 42.04 24.59
C THR A 242 -3.20 43.33 24.45
N LYS A 243 -3.96 43.65 25.48
CA LYS A 243 -4.95 44.75 25.49
C LYS A 243 -4.38 46.10 25.00
N TYR A 244 -3.17 46.51 25.45
CA TYR A 244 -2.62 47.84 25.04
C TYR A 244 -2.27 47.90 23.55
N LEU A 245 -1.94 46.74 22.90
CA LEU A 245 -1.69 46.68 21.46
C LEU A 245 -2.99 46.77 20.68
N GLN A 246 -4.05 46.15 21.15
CA GLN A 246 -5.38 46.26 20.55
C GLN A 246 -5.96 47.68 20.69
N ASP A 247 -5.80 48.29 21.87
CA ASP A 247 -6.22 49.70 22.11
C ASP A 247 -5.43 50.63 21.17
N LEU A 248 -4.13 50.39 20.99
CA LEU A 248 -3.30 51.20 20.10
C LEU A 248 -3.73 51.03 18.63
N GLU A 249 -4.01 49.80 18.19
CA GLU A 249 -4.50 49.52 16.83
C GLU A 249 -5.86 50.22 16.56
N SER A 250 -6.78 50.16 17.50
CA SER A 250 -8.12 50.71 17.35
C SER A 250 -8.17 52.26 17.41
N THR A 251 -7.25 52.86 18.14
CA THR A 251 -7.23 54.34 18.38
C THR A 251 -6.25 55.07 17.49
N ASN A 252 -5.25 54.37 16.88
CA ASN A 252 -4.19 55.00 16.09
C ASN A 252 -4.15 54.43 14.66
N LEU A 253 -4.79 55.14 13.74
CA LEU A 253 -4.87 54.72 12.33
C LEU A 253 -3.49 54.56 11.65
N HIS A 254 -2.55 55.45 11.96
CA HIS A 254 -1.20 55.34 11.37
C HIS A 254 -0.43 54.09 11.86
N PHE A 255 -0.59 53.75 13.15
CA PHE A 255 -0.01 52.51 13.67
C PHE A 255 -0.65 51.30 12.99
N SER A 256 -1.98 51.28 12.89
CA SER A 256 -2.73 50.22 12.22
C SER A 256 -2.30 50.03 10.77
N THR A 257 -2.19 51.16 10.01
CA THR A 257 -1.73 51.09 8.60
C THR A 257 -0.31 50.53 8.47
N LYS A 258 0.67 51.03 9.24
CA LYS A 258 2.05 50.57 9.17
C LYS A 258 2.21 49.12 9.65
N ARG A 259 1.42 48.71 10.64
CA ARG A 259 1.35 47.30 11.04
C ARG A 259 0.84 46.41 9.90
N MET A 260 -0.24 46.86 9.24
CA MET A 260 -0.80 46.12 8.11
C MET A 260 0.18 46.04 6.92
N ASP A 261 0.91 47.13 6.65
CA ASP A 261 1.96 47.14 5.62
C ASP A 261 3.04 46.11 5.92
N LEU A 262 3.49 46.00 7.19
CA LEU A 262 4.46 45.00 7.60
C LEU A 262 3.88 43.58 7.49
N ILE A 263 2.64 43.34 7.89
CA ILE A 263 1.97 42.02 7.76
C ILE A 263 1.85 41.65 6.29
N ASN A 264 1.45 42.55 5.42
CA ASN A 264 1.35 42.31 3.99
C ASN A 264 2.72 42.01 3.37
N ALA A 265 3.76 42.73 3.77
CA ALA A 265 5.14 42.48 3.33
C ALA A 265 5.63 41.09 3.80
N LEU A 266 5.35 40.71 5.03
CA LEU A 266 5.67 39.41 5.58
C LEU A 266 4.96 38.27 4.81
N ASN A 267 3.68 38.43 4.55
CA ASN A 267 2.88 37.43 3.80
C ASN A 267 3.39 37.30 2.36
N THR A 268 3.66 38.41 1.68
CA THR A 268 4.22 38.41 0.32
C THR A 268 5.55 37.64 0.28
N TYR A 269 6.45 37.94 1.22
CA TYR A 269 7.73 37.25 1.34
C TYR A 269 7.56 35.75 1.60
N ALA A 270 6.66 35.38 2.51
CA ALA A 270 6.41 33.98 2.83
C ALA A 270 5.88 33.19 1.61
N ILE A 271 4.97 33.79 0.83
CA ILE A 271 4.44 33.20 -0.41
C ILE A 271 5.54 33.07 -1.47
N GLU A 272 6.38 34.12 -1.66
CA GLU A 272 7.51 34.05 -2.60
C GLU A 272 8.54 33.01 -2.18
N LEU A 273 8.83 32.89 -0.89
CA LEU A 273 9.73 31.91 -0.33
C LEU A 273 9.19 30.48 -0.50
N GLU A 274 7.88 30.28 -0.27
CA GLU A 274 7.20 28.99 -0.54
C GLU A 274 7.32 28.61 -2.02
N ASN A 275 7.03 29.54 -2.93
CA ASN A 275 7.14 29.29 -4.38
C ASN A 275 8.58 28.94 -4.80
N TYR A 276 9.57 29.64 -4.25
CA TYR A 276 10.99 29.33 -4.45
C TYR A 276 11.35 27.91 -3.98
N LYS A 277 10.93 27.55 -2.76
CA LYS A 277 11.15 26.20 -2.22
C LYS A 277 10.46 25.14 -3.05
N ILE A 278 9.21 25.36 -3.45
CA ILE A 278 8.45 24.40 -4.29
C ILE A 278 9.11 24.24 -5.67
N ALA A 279 9.58 25.31 -6.31
CA ALA A 279 10.25 25.22 -7.60
C ALA A 279 11.54 24.36 -7.52
N ASN A 280 12.34 24.53 -6.46
CA ASN A 280 13.52 23.70 -6.23
C ASN A 280 13.16 22.25 -5.94
N LEU A 281 12.11 22.00 -5.13
CA LEU A 281 11.61 20.66 -4.84
C LEU A 281 11.15 19.95 -6.11
N MET A 282 10.46 20.65 -7.02
CA MET A 282 10.01 20.08 -8.31
C MET A 282 11.17 19.69 -9.21
N ASN A 283 12.27 20.47 -9.19
CA ASN A 283 13.49 20.09 -9.91
C ASN A 283 14.13 18.82 -9.35
N LEU A 284 14.22 18.71 -8.02
CA LEU A 284 14.71 17.49 -7.35
C LEU A 284 13.81 16.29 -7.61
N LEU A 285 12.48 16.48 -7.63
CA LEU A 285 11.51 15.43 -7.96
C LEU A 285 11.71 14.88 -9.39
N ASN A 286 12.11 15.71 -10.34
CA ASN A 286 12.49 15.26 -11.68
C ASN A 286 13.63 14.25 -11.66
N HIS A 287 14.69 14.57 -10.92
CA HIS A 287 15.84 13.67 -10.76
C HIS A 287 15.45 12.40 -10.01
N TYR A 288 14.56 12.51 -9.01
CA TYR A 288 14.04 11.38 -8.28
C TYR A 288 13.21 10.44 -9.18
N SER A 289 12.35 11.01 -10.02
CA SER A 289 11.59 10.24 -11.01
C SER A 289 12.48 9.52 -12.03
N LYS A 290 13.58 10.18 -12.47
CA LYS A 290 14.59 9.54 -13.33
C LYS A 290 15.32 8.41 -12.61
N ALA A 291 15.68 8.59 -11.33
CA ALA A 291 16.32 7.57 -10.52
C ALA A 291 15.41 6.34 -10.35
N LYS A 292 14.11 6.54 -10.06
CA LYS A 292 13.12 5.48 -10.02
C LYS A 292 13.04 4.71 -11.35
N ASN A 293 12.99 5.42 -12.48
CA ASN A 293 12.93 4.79 -13.79
C ASN A 293 14.18 3.95 -14.11
N ILE A 294 15.37 4.42 -13.71
CA ILE A 294 16.61 3.65 -13.85
C ILE A 294 16.54 2.40 -12.98
N PHE A 295 16.14 2.55 -11.71
CA PHE A 295 16.01 1.43 -10.78
C PHE A 295 15.04 0.37 -11.29
N HIS A 296 13.85 0.78 -11.78
CA HIS A 296 12.84 -0.13 -12.31
C HIS A 296 13.36 -0.94 -13.50
N LYS A 297 14.16 -0.30 -14.37
CA LYS A 297 14.77 -0.98 -15.52
C LYS A 297 15.89 -1.94 -15.10
N ASP A 298 16.72 -1.54 -14.13
CA ASP A 298 17.89 -2.33 -13.71
C ASP A 298 17.48 -3.54 -12.84
N LYS A 299 16.52 -3.35 -11.95
CA LYS A 299 16.07 -4.38 -10.99
C LYS A 299 14.82 -5.13 -11.40
N ASN A 300 14.13 -4.64 -12.42
CA ASN A 300 12.85 -5.18 -12.87
C ASN A 300 11.84 -5.37 -11.73
N THR A 301 11.83 -4.43 -10.77
CA THR A 301 10.99 -4.46 -9.57
C THR A 301 10.25 -3.15 -9.43
N LEU A 302 8.94 -3.24 -9.13
CA LEU A 302 8.04 -2.10 -8.93
C LEU A 302 7.29 -2.29 -7.60
N ASN A 303 7.01 -1.22 -6.89
CA ASN A 303 6.03 -1.26 -5.80
C ASN A 303 4.60 -1.02 -6.33
N PHE A 304 3.58 -1.18 -5.48
CA PHE A 304 2.18 -1.01 -5.89
C PHE A 304 1.86 0.40 -6.39
N GLN A 305 2.48 1.41 -5.81
CA GLN A 305 2.27 2.80 -6.16
C GLN A 305 2.97 3.14 -7.47
N ASP A 306 4.18 2.59 -7.70
CA ASP A 306 4.87 2.71 -8.99
C ASP A 306 4.02 2.15 -10.13
N VAL A 307 3.35 1.02 -9.92
CA VAL A 307 2.44 0.43 -10.92
C VAL A 307 1.28 1.37 -11.23
N SER A 308 0.60 1.90 -10.21
CA SER A 308 -0.51 2.84 -10.40
C SER A 308 -0.06 4.10 -11.14
N LYS A 309 1.10 4.65 -10.76
CA LYS A 309 1.68 5.80 -11.45
C LYS A 309 2.03 5.51 -12.90
N LYS A 310 2.66 4.36 -13.17
CA LYS A 310 3.02 3.95 -14.55
C LYS A 310 1.80 3.74 -15.43
N VAL A 311 0.74 3.15 -14.89
CA VAL A 311 -0.54 3.06 -15.61
C VAL A 311 -1.12 4.45 -15.86
N TYR A 312 -1.06 5.35 -14.87
CA TYR A 312 -1.50 6.73 -15.05
C TYR A 312 -0.70 7.45 -16.15
N GLU A 313 0.64 7.30 -16.18
CA GLU A 313 1.51 7.81 -17.25
C GLU A 313 1.08 7.27 -18.63
N LEU A 314 0.75 5.98 -18.73
CA LEU A 314 0.27 5.36 -19.96
C LEU A 314 -1.05 5.96 -20.45
N ILE A 315 -2.04 6.12 -19.57
CA ILE A 315 -3.35 6.64 -19.95
C ILE A 315 -3.36 8.15 -20.22
N THR A 316 -2.32 8.86 -19.81
CA THR A 316 -2.13 10.29 -20.12
C THR A 316 -1.21 10.51 -21.33
N SER A 317 -0.68 9.44 -21.91
CA SER A 317 0.17 9.45 -23.10
C SER A 317 -0.64 9.25 -24.39
N GLU A 318 0.06 9.22 -25.52
CA GLU A 318 -0.51 8.90 -26.85
C GLU A 318 -1.12 7.49 -26.94
N PHE A 319 -0.80 6.59 -26.00
CA PHE A 319 -1.34 5.22 -25.97
C PHE A 319 -2.73 5.12 -25.32
N LYS A 320 -3.28 6.22 -24.83
CA LYS A 320 -4.57 6.28 -24.12
C LYS A 320 -5.68 5.54 -24.87
N ASP A 321 -5.92 5.92 -26.12
CA ASP A 321 -7.06 5.39 -26.88
C ASP A 321 -6.89 3.90 -27.18
N MET A 322 -5.66 3.44 -27.43
CA MET A 322 -5.37 2.01 -27.61
C MET A 322 -5.61 1.21 -26.35
N ILE A 323 -5.27 1.75 -25.18
CA ILE A 323 -5.48 1.07 -23.88
C ILE A 323 -6.98 0.91 -23.63
N TYR A 324 -7.74 1.99 -23.74
CA TYR A 324 -9.18 1.94 -23.50
C TYR A 324 -9.92 1.12 -24.55
N PHE A 325 -9.52 1.17 -25.81
CA PHE A 325 -10.07 0.29 -26.85
C PHE A 325 -9.88 -1.20 -26.50
N ARG A 326 -8.69 -1.58 -26.01
CA ARG A 326 -8.46 -2.95 -25.55
C ARG A 326 -9.28 -3.29 -24.31
N LEU A 327 -9.35 -2.39 -23.32
CA LEU A 327 -10.14 -2.62 -22.12
C LEU A 327 -11.62 -2.71 -22.41
N ASP A 328 -12.15 -1.86 -23.28
CA ASP A 328 -13.55 -1.88 -23.73
C ASP A 328 -13.90 -3.21 -24.43
N GLY A 329 -12.98 -3.74 -25.24
CA GLY A 329 -13.13 -5.07 -25.84
C GLY A 329 -13.34 -6.21 -24.84
N PHE A 330 -12.86 -6.06 -23.58
CA PHE A 330 -12.85 -7.12 -22.57
C PHE A 330 -13.71 -6.86 -21.33
N ILE A 331 -14.24 -5.63 -21.15
CA ILE A 331 -15.00 -5.26 -19.95
C ILE A 331 -16.33 -4.62 -20.40
N SER A 332 -17.43 -5.32 -20.14
CA SER A 332 -18.78 -4.79 -20.35
C SER A 332 -19.50 -4.46 -19.05
N HIS A 333 -19.06 -5.07 -17.94
CA HIS A 333 -19.65 -4.91 -16.64
C HIS A 333 -18.57 -4.66 -15.61
N LEU A 334 -18.64 -3.51 -14.90
CA LEU A 334 -17.69 -3.12 -13.88
C LEU A 334 -18.41 -3.02 -12.53
N LEU A 335 -17.88 -3.75 -11.53
CA LEU A 335 -18.33 -3.70 -10.15
C LEU A 335 -17.17 -3.27 -9.26
N ILE A 336 -17.41 -2.32 -8.34
CA ILE A 336 -16.37 -1.82 -7.41
C ILE A 336 -16.89 -1.90 -5.99
N ASP A 337 -16.14 -2.60 -5.12
CA ASP A 337 -16.37 -2.63 -3.67
C ASP A 337 -15.53 -1.59 -2.94
N GLU A 338 -16.01 -1.13 -1.77
CA GLU A 338 -15.34 -0.16 -0.89
C GLU A 338 -14.86 1.10 -1.63
N PHE A 339 -15.71 1.64 -2.52
CA PHE A 339 -15.34 2.75 -3.40
C PHE A 339 -14.83 4.00 -2.65
N GLN A 340 -15.26 4.22 -1.40
CA GLN A 340 -14.82 5.35 -0.56
C GLN A 340 -13.32 5.32 -0.22
N ASP A 341 -12.63 4.20 -0.45
CA ASP A 341 -11.19 4.08 -0.23
C ASP A 341 -10.36 4.31 -1.50
N THR A 342 -11.03 4.54 -2.62
CA THR A 342 -10.38 4.77 -3.93
C THR A 342 -9.53 6.04 -3.88
N SER A 343 -8.27 5.96 -4.34
CA SER A 343 -7.39 7.12 -4.45
C SER A 343 -7.67 7.95 -5.70
N VAL A 344 -7.21 9.19 -5.70
CA VAL A 344 -7.36 10.10 -6.86
C VAL A 344 -6.78 9.50 -8.14
N ILE A 345 -5.58 8.91 -8.07
CA ILE A 345 -4.93 8.27 -9.23
C ILE A 345 -5.75 7.09 -9.72
N GLN A 346 -6.21 6.21 -8.82
CA GLN A 346 -7.06 5.07 -9.18
C GLN A 346 -8.34 5.52 -9.87
N TYR A 347 -8.97 6.57 -9.32
CA TYR A 347 -10.13 7.18 -9.93
C TYR A 347 -9.84 7.71 -11.34
N GLN A 348 -8.76 8.49 -11.50
CA GLN A 348 -8.37 9.06 -12.80
C GLN A 348 -8.06 7.98 -13.84
N ILE A 349 -7.49 6.83 -13.42
CA ILE A 349 -7.28 5.67 -14.31
C ILE A 349 -8.61 5.05 -14.74
N LEU A 350 -9.56 4.89 -13.84
CA LEU A 350 -10.84 4.22 -14.14
C LEU A 350 -11.88 5.12 -14.78
N ARG A 351 -11.80 6.44 -14.54
CA ARG A 351 -12.81 7.39 -14.99
C ARG A 351 -13.13 7.31 -16.51
N PRO A 352 -12.15 7.24 -17.42
CA PRO A 352 -12.46 7.07 -18.83
C PRO A 352 -13.18 5.75 -19.18
N LEU A 353 -12.80 4.64 -18.51
CA LEU A 353 -13.50 3.36 -18.66
C LEU A 353 -14.95 3.46 -18.16
N ILE A 354 -15.16 4.11 -17.01
CA ILE A 354 -16.50 4.35 -16.45
C ILE A 354 -17.32 5.22 -17.41
N ALA A 355 -16.73 6.29 -17.95
CA ALA A 355 -17.39 7.16 -18.91
C ALA A 355 -17.86 6.38 -20.16
N GLU A 356 -17.01 5.50 -20.68
CA GLU A 356 -17.33 4.63 -21.81
C GLU A 356 -18.46 3.64 -21.50
N LEU A 357 -18.44 3.05 -20.30
CA LEU A 357 -19.50 2.14 -19.87
C LEU A 357 -20.85 2.84 -19.70
N VAL A 358 -20.85 4.07 -19.15
CA VAL A 358 -22.07 4.82 -18.82
C VAL A 358 -22.65 5.57 -20.01
N SER A 359 -21.82 5.98 -20.99
CA SER A 359 -22.29 6.70 -22.18
C SER A 359 -23.32 5.89 -23.00
N GLY A 360 -23.23 4.56 -22.94
CA GLY A 360 -24.13 3.68 -23.71
C GLY A 360 -23.90 3.72 -25.22
N GLU A 361 -23.00 4.55 -25.71
CA GLU A 361 -22.61 4.66 -27.11
C GLU A 361 -21.49 3.67 -27.41
N GLY A 362 -21.62 2.85 -28.44
CA GLY A 362 -20.61 1.89 -28.86
C GLY A 362 -21.16 0.55 -29.36
N VAL A 363 -20.24 -0.35 -29.76
CA VAL A 363 -20.55 -1.63 -30.41
C VAL A 363 -21.29 -2.60 -29.46
N LYS A 364 -21.07 -2.49 -28.16
CA LYS A 364 -21.64 -3.38 -27.17
C LYS A 364 -22.87 -2.78 -26.49
N LYS A 365 -23.99 -3.52 -26.61
CA LYS A 365 -25.24 -3.22 -25.89
C LYS A 365 -25.20 -3.87 -24.48
N ASN A 366 -25.96 -3.33 -23.53
CA ASN A 366 -26.13 -3.86 -22.17
C ASN A 366 -24.91 -3.72 -21.23
N ARG A 367 -24.18 -2.63 -21.30
CA ARG A 367 -23.11 -2.28 -20.36
C ARG A 367 -23.66 -1.95 -18.98
N THR A 368 -22.91 -2.24 -17.91
CA THR A 368 -23.31 -1.90 -16.54
C THR A 368 -22.16 -1.41 -15.70
N PHE A 369 -22.46 -0.47 -14.81
CA PHE A 369 -21.53 0.01 -13.80
C PHE A 369 -22.19 0.02 -12.43
N PHE A 370 -21.54 -0.61 -11.46
CA PHE A 370 -22.02 -0.71 -10.09
C PHE A 370 -20.89 -0.45 -9.12
N TYR A 371 -21.11 0.45 -8.17
CA TYR A 371 -20.17 0.63 -7.07
C TYR A 371 -20.90 0.73 -5.74
N VAL A 372 -20.24 0.20 -4.71
CA VAL A 372 -20.76 0.19 -3.35
C VAL A 372 -19.72 0.70 -2.37
N GLY A 373 -20.16 1.42 -1.33
CA GLY A 373 -19.29 1.93 -0.31
C GLY A 373 -20.03 2.54 0.88
N ASP A 374 -19.24 2.84 1.92
CA ASP A 374 -19.69 3.54 3.12
C ASP A 374 -18.73 4.69 3.44
N LYS A 375 -19.15 5.92 3.17
CA LYS A 375 -18.34 7.13 3.42
C LYS A 375 -17.92 7.23 4.89
N LYS A 376 -18.72 6.72 5.83
CA LYS A 376 -18.44 6.69 7.28
C LYS A 376 -17.34 5.69 7.65
N GLN A 377 -17.03 4.73 6.76
CA GLN A 377 -15.92 3.78 6.92
C GLN A 377 -14.67 4.17 6.15
N SER A 378 -14.57 5.38 5.61
CA SER A 378 -13.36 5.88 4.97
C SER A 378 -12.30 6.20 6.04
N ILE A 379 -11.31 5.32 6.19
CA ILE A 379 -10.21 5.44 7.17
C ILE A 379 -8.83 5.28 6.52
N TYR A 380 -8.76 5.30 5.18
CA TYR A 380 -7.53 5.14 4.41
C TYR A 380 -7.07 6.45 3.72
N ARG A 381 -7.43 7.63 4.30
CA ARG A 381 -6.93 8.92 3.80
C ARG A 381 -5.40 8.97 3.80
N PHE A 382 -4.73 8.39 4.79
CA PHE A 382 -3.27 8.26 4.82
C PHE A 382 -2.70 7.40 3.67
N ARG A 383 -3.54 6.54 3.02
CA ARG A 383 -3.27 5.84 1.76
C ARG A 383 -3.88 6.54 0.56
N LYS A 384 -4.24 7.82 0.71
CA LYS A 384 -4.78 8.68 -0.35
C LYS A 384 -6.19 8.34 -0.84
N GLY A 385 -6.92 7.52 -0.08
CA GLY A 385 -8.36 7.31 -0.28
C GLY A 385 -9.12 8.62 -0.13
N LYS A 386 -10.09 8.88 -1.01
CA LYS A 386 -10.86 10.14 -1.07
C LYS A 386 -12.35 9.82 -1.14
N LYS A 387 -13.05 9.89 0.01
CA LYS A 387 -14.48 9.55 0.11
C LYS A 387 -15.39 10.40 -0.77
N GLU A 388 -14.97 11.64 -1.06
CA GLU A 388 -15.73 12.59 -1.86
C GLU A 388 -15.85 12.16 -3.32
N LEU A 389 -14.95 11.29 -3.80
CA LEU A 389 -15.04 10.70 -5.14
C LEU A 389 -16.31 9.88 -5.35
N PHE A 390 -16.90 9.35 -4.25
CA PHE A 390 -18.16 8.62 -4.27
C PHE A 390 -19.31 9.48 -4.79
N ASP A 391 -19.38 10.72 -4.35
CA ASP A 391 -20.43 11.67 -4.77
C ASP A 391 -20.07 12.36 -6.09
N LEU A 392 -18.78 12.59 -6.35
CA LEU A 392 -18.30 13.18 -7.61
C LEU A 392 -18.75 12.36 -8.83
N LEU A 393 -18.66 11.04 -8.79
CA LEU A 393 -19.13 10.18 -9.87
C LEU A 393 -20.62 10.36 -10.19
N LYS A 394 -21.45 10.51 -9.17
CA LYS A 394 -22.90 10.74 -9.34
C LYS A 394 -23.18 12.13 -9.96
N GLN A 395 -22.32 13.11 -9.65
CA GLN A 395 -22.44 14.45 -10.21
C GLN A 395 -21.97 14.50 -11.68
N GLU A 396 -20.89 13.77 -11.99
CA GLU A 396 -20.36 13.69 -13.36
C GLU A 396 -21.26 12.89 -14.32
N PHE A 397 -21.88 11.83 -13.81
CA PHE A 397 -22.70 10.91 -14.61
C PHE A 397 -24.13 10.81 -14.07
N SER A 398 -25.02 11.66 -14.58
CA SER A 398 -26.43 11.74 -14.16
C SER A 398 -27.23 10.45 -14.38
N GLN A 399 -26.75 9.53 -15.24
CA GLN A 399 -27.34 8.21 -15.50
C GLN A 399 -27.18 7.27 -14.30
N ILE A 400 -26.25 7.53 -13.36
CA ILE A 400 -25.99 6.70 -12.20
C ILE A 400 -27.07 6.97 -11.14
N LYS A 401 -27.97 6.02 -10.95
CA LYS A 401 -28.95 6.05 -9.86
C LYS A 401 -28.28 5.76 -8.52
N SER A 402 -28.85 6.28 -7.43
CA SER A 402 -28.38 6.06 -6.08
C SER A 402 -29.44 5.35 -5.25
N ASP A 403 -29.01 4.34 -4.48
CA ASP A 403 -29.85 3.65 -3.52
C ASP A 403 -29.08 3.45 -2.19
N ASN A 404 -29.80 3.13 -1.10
CA ASN A 404 -29.22 3.04 0.24
C ASN A 404 -29.58 1.72 0.91
N LEU A 405 -28.61 1.14 1.63
CA LEU A 405 -28.83 -0.01 2.51
C LEU A 405 -28.74 0.41 3.96
N ASN A 406 -29.90 0.47 4.65
CA ASN A 406 -29.98 0.94 6.04
C ASN A 406 -30.22 -0.19 7.05
N THR A 407 -30.56 -1.42 6.59
CA THR A 407 -30.76 -2.57 7.48
C THR A 407 -29.43 -3.19 7.89
N ASN A 408 -29.18 -3.28 9.19
CA ASN A 408 -27.99 -3.93 9.75
C ASN A 408 -28.26 -5.41 10.04
N TYR A 409 -27.55 -6.29 9.35
CA TYR A 409 -27.65 -7.75 9.48
C TYR A 409 -26.61 -8.34 10.46
N ARG A 410 -25.67 -7.50 10.95
CA ARG A 410 -24.55 -7.92 11.76
C ARG A 410 -24.84 -7.89 13.25
N SER A 411 -25.17 -6.71 13.75
CA SER A 411 -25.17 -6.40 15.18
C SER A 411 -26.54 -6.50 15.82
N LYS A 412 -26.56 -6.77 17.12
CA LYS A 412 -27.75 -6.69 17.94
C LYS A 412 -28.30 -5.27 17.97
N GLU A 413 -29.63 -5.14 18.20
CA GLU A 413 -30.40 -3.91 18.17
C GLU A 413 -29.78 -2.81 19.06
N LEU A 414 -29.45 -3.10 20.30
CA LEU A 414 -28.90 -2.14 21.25
C LEU A 414 -27.55 -1.55 20.79
N LEU A 415 -26.73 -2.36 20.09
CA LEU A 415 -25.46 -1.86 19.53
C LEU A 415 -25.74 -0.91 18.37
N VAL A 416 -26.71 -1.22 17.52
CA VAL A 416 -27.10 -0.37 16.38
C VAL A 416 -27.63 0.98 16.89
N ASP A 417 -28.51 0.96 17.90
CA ASP A 417 -29.06 2.18 18.51
C ASP A 417 -27.97 3.02 19.17
N PHE A 418 -27.05 2.38 19.91
CA PHE A 418 -25.93 3.07 20.51
C PHE A 418 -25.01 3.74 19.47
N VAL A 419 -24.76 3.08 18.33
CA VAL A 419 -24.01 3.68 17.21
C VAL A 419 -24.77 4.85 16.60
N ASN A 420 -26.09 4.71 16.37
CA ASN A 420 -26.92 5.79 15.85
C ASN A 420 -26.88 7.02 16.78
N GLU A 421 -27.15 6.83 18.07
CA GLU A 421 -27.12 7.90 19.07
C GLU A 421 -25.75 8.60 19.12
N THR A 422 -24.67 7.83 19.06
CA THR A 422 -23.29 8.37 19.17
C THR A 422 -22.89 9.20 17.97
N PHE A 423 -23.28 8.79 16.75
CA PHE A 423 -22.72 9.37 15.51
C PHE A 423 -23.69 10.28 14.75
N LYS A 424 -24.97 10.29 15.05
CA LYS A 424 -26.00 11.08 14.34
C LYS A 424 -25.66 12.57 14.25
N GLU A 425 -25.18 13.17 15.33
CA GLU A 425 -24.85 14.60 15.38
C GLU A 425 -23.41 14.91 14.93
N LYS A 426 -22.54 13.89 14.84
CA LYS A 426 -21.10 14.06 14.59
C LYS A 426 -20.72 13.81 13.14
N ILE A 427 -21.49 13.04 12.41
CA ILE A 427 -21.28 12.75 10.99
C ILE A 427 -22.32 13.48 10.17
N LYS A 428 -21.84 14.36 9.28
CA LYS A 428 -22.70 15.08 8.35
C LYS A 428 -23.46 14.09 7.46
N ASP A 429 -24.76 14.34 7.24
CA ASP A 429 -25.66 13.51 6.43
C ASP A 429 -25.73 12.04 6.92
N TYR A 430 -25.64 11.83 8.23
CA TYR A 430 -25.74 10.51 8.85
C TYR A 430 -27.11 9.88 8.58
N LYS A 431 -27.09 8.65 8.05
CA LYS A 431 -28.31 7.84 7.86
C LYS A 431 -28.38 6.78 8.94
N GLU A 432 -29.45 6.79 9.69
CA GLU A 432 -29.70 5.81 10.75
C GLU A 432 -29.82 4.40 10.18
N GLN A 433 -29.36 3.43 10.94
CA GLN A 433 -29.47 2.00 10.65
C GLN A 433 -30.55 1.38 11.51
N PHE A 434 -31.16 0.31 11.01
CA PHE A 434 -32.14 -0.48 11.70
C PHE A 434 -31.68 -1.92 11.82
N ALA A 435 -31.71 -2.47 13.03
CA ALA A 435 -31.39 -3.88 13.22
C ALA A 435 -32.54 -4.75 12.71
N LEU A 436 -32.22 -6.00 12.34
CA LEU A 436 -33.26 -6.98 12.06
C LEU A 436 -34.05 -7.31 13.32
N GLU A 437 -35.35 -7.54 13.19
CA GLU A 437 -36.23 -7.94 14.31
C GLU A 437 -35.72 -9.18 15.05
N SER A 438 -35.04 -10.10 14.36
CA SER A 438 -34.42 -11.29 14.95
C SER A 438 -33.14 -11.00 15.75
N LYS A 439 -32.61 -9.77 15.70
CA LYS A 439 -31.37 -9.35 16.36
C LYS A 439 -31.62 -8.51 17.64
N LYS A 440 -32.64 -8.82 18.41
CA LYS A 440 -32.96 -8.15 19.69
C LYS A 440 -31.87 -8.36 20.74
N GLY A 441 -31.75 -7.40 21.68
CA GLY A 441 -30.79 -7.44 22.78
C GLY A 441 -29.47 -6.83 22.43
N GLY A 442 -28.39 -7.30 23.06
CA GLY A 442 -27.03 -6.77 22.96
C GLY A 442 -26.56 -6.15 24.26
N PHE A 443 -25.25 -5.83 24.33
CA PHE A 443 -24.64 -5.27 25.53
C PHE A 443 -23.62 -4.21 25.18
N VAL A 444 -23.71 -3.05 25.84
CA VAL A 444 -22.72 -1.96 25.74
C VAL A 444 -22.30 -1.56 27.14
N ARG A 445 -20.97 -1.49 27.35
CA ARG A 445 -20.42 -1.00 28.61
C ARG A 445 -19.30 0.01 28.33
N ILE A 446 -19.37 1.16 29.00
CA ILE A 446 -18.32 2.17 29.02
C ILE A 446 -17.71 2.16 30.40
N VAL A 447 -16.40 2.00 30.48
CA VAL A 447 -15.64 2.01 31.74
C VAL A 447 -14.57 3.07 31.65
N GLU A 448 -14.45 3.87 32.68
CA GLU A 448 -13.39 4.87 32.83
C GLU A 448 -12.24 4.26 33.66
N SER A 449 -10.99 4.35 33.15
CA SER A 449 -9.83 3.87 33.92
C SER A 449 -9.61 4.76 35.15
N LYS A 450 -9.19 4.14 36.28
CA LYS A 450 -9.05 4.81 37.59
C LYS A 450 -7.69 5.51 37.71
N GLU A 451 -7.39 6.47 36.88
CA GLU A 451 -6.10 7.15 36.89
C GLU A 451 -5.94 8.08 38.11
N GLN A 452 -4.87 7.93 38.88
CA GLN A 452 -4.51 8.85 39.98
C GLN A 452 -3.56 9.94 39.47
N LYS A 453 -3.67 11.15 40.03
CA LYS A 453 -2.80 12.29 39.72
C LYS A 453 -1.42 12.13 40.34
N VAL A 454 -0.45 11.47 39.65
CA VAL A 454 0.94 11.34 40.14
C VAL A 454 1.97 11.88 39.14
N LYS A 455 3.11 12.33 39.63
CA LYS A 455 4.13 13.08 38.87
C LYS A 455 4.93 12.29 37.82
N ASN A 456 4.84 10.95 37.75
CA ASN A 456 5.56 10.10 36.79
C ASN A 456 4.60 9.42 35.79
N GLN A 457 3.82 10.17 35.10
CA GLN A 457 2.52 9.87 34.50
C GLN A 457 2.47 8.85 33.35
N ALA A 458 3.57 8.52 32.68
CA ALA A 458 3.47 7.76 31.43
C ALA A 458 3.37 6.25 31.63
N GLN A 459 3.98 5.73 32.66
CA GLN A 459 4.05 4.28 32.94
C GLN A 459 2.85 3.79 33.74
N GLU A 460 2.44 4.57 34.75
CA GLU A 460 1.27 4.30 35.59
C GLU A 460 -0.05 4.31 34.83
N ILE A 461 -0.22 5.26 33.87
CA ILE A 461 -1.41 5.35 33.01
C ILE A 461 -1.62 4.07 32.18
N LYS A 462 -0.51 3.46 31.71
CA LYS A 462 -0.57 2.22 30.94
C LYS A 462 -0.98 1.03 31.80
N GLU A 463 -0.41 0.93 32.99
CA GLU A 463 -0.67 -0.17 33.93
C GLU A 463 -2.14 -0.18 34.37
N GLU A 464 -2.71 0.96 34.75
CA GLU A 464 -4.10 1.07 35.18
C GLU A 464 -5.11 0.77 34.06
N THR A 465 -4.81 1.21 32.82
CA THR A 465 -5.66 0.88 31.68
C THR A 465 -5.61 -0.62 31.36
N LEU A 466 -4.44 -1.26 31.50
CA LEU A 466 -4.27 -2.70 31.30
C LEU A 466 -4.94 -3.53 32.41
N GLU A 467 -4.90 -3.04 33.66
CA GLU A 467 -5.63 -3.67 34.76
C GLU A 467 -7.15 -3.58 34.54
N THR A 468 -7.64 -2.42 34.11
CA THR A 468 -9.07 -2.26 33.73
C THR A 468 -9.44 -3.22 32.59
N LEU A 469 -8.58 -3.40 31.60
CA LEU A 469 -8.76 -4.38 30.54
C LEU A 469 -8.89 -5.81 31.09
N PHE A 470 -8.02 -6.18 32.01
CA PHE A 470 -8.03 -7.49 32.64
C PHE A 470 -9.34 -7.75 33.41
N GLU A 471 -9.83 -6.75 34.15
CA GLU A 471 -11.15 -6.82 34.82
C GLU A 471 -12.28 -7.06 33.80
N GLN A 472 -12.25 -6.39 32.64
CA GLN A 472 -13.30 -6.57 31.61
C GLN A 472 -13.21 -7.93 30.91
N ILE A 473 -12.01 -8.47 30.71
CA ILE A 473 -11.83 -9.84 30.21
C ILE A 473 -12.41 -10.86 31.21
N ASN A 474 -12.11 -10.70 32.50
CA ASN A 474 -12.63 -11.56 33.56
C ASN A 474 -14.17 -11.46 33.67
N PHE A 475 -14.75 -10.25 33.47
CA PHE A 475 -16.17 -10.07 33.39
C PHE A 475 -16.78 -10.88 32.23
N LEU A 476 -16.22 -10.83 31.04
CA LEU A 476 -16.69 -11.65 29.91
C LEU A 476 -16.54 -13.14 30.18
N ARG A 477 -15.45 -13.55 30.80
CA ARG A 477 -15.22 -14.95 31.22
C ARG A 477 -16.24 -15.43 32.26
N SER A 478 -16.64 -14.56 33.19
CA SER A 478 -17.70 -14.90 34.18
C SER A 478 -19.04 -15.18 33.53
N LYS A 479 -19.25 -14.73 32.26
CA LYS A 479 -20.43 -15.02 31.43
C LYS A 479 -20.21 -16.22 30.49
N ASN A 480 -19.21 -17.07 30.74
CA ASN A 480 -18.83 -18.24 29.93
C ASN A 480 -18.46 -17.91 28.45
N ILE A 481 -18.05 -16.68 28.16
CA ILE A 481 -17.60 -16.30 26.81
C ILE A 481 -16.21 -16.85 26.58
N SER A 482 -15.99 -17.53 25.46
CA SER A 482 -14.68 -18.09 25.09
C SER A 482 -13.68 -16.97 24.74
N TYR A 483 -12.39 -17.16 25.05
CA TYR A 483 -11.33 -16.26 24.62
C TYR A 483 -11.31 -16.06 23.09
N ASN A 484 -11.66 -17.09 22.31
CA ASN A 484 -11.70 -17.03 20.85
C ASN A 484 -12.80 -16.09 20.31
N ASP A 485 -13.84 -15.79 21.10
CA ASP A 485 -14.95 -14.93 20.73
C ASP A 485 -14.67 -13.45 21.07
N ILE A 486 -13.54 -13.15 21.72
CA ILE A 486 -13.15 -11.80 22.17
C ILE A 486 -12.13 -11.18 21.23
N CYS A 487 -12.38 -9.94 20.81
CA CYS A 487 -11.43 -9.12 20.08
C CYS A 487 -11.11 -7.83 20.84
N ILE A 488 -9.83 -7.53 21.00
CA ILE A 488 -9.36 -6.27 21.56
C ILE A 488 -8.90 -5.37 20.41
N LEU A 489 -9.51 -4.18 20.30
CA LEU A 489 -9.16 -3.18 19.31
C LEU A 489 -8.30 -2.10 19.94
N CYS A 490 -7.12 -1.87 19.33
CA CYS A 490 -6.17 -0.85 19.69
C CYS A 490 -6.04 0.19 18.57
N TRP A 491 -5.49 1.36 18.87
CA TRP A 491 -5.30 2.41 17.86
C TRP A 491 -4.05 2.21 17.03
N LYS A 492 -2.97 1.72 17.65
CA LYS A 492 -1.68 1.48 17.00
C LYS A 492 -1.24 0.02 17.16
N ASN A 493 -0.35 -0.42 16.29
CA ASN A 493 0.23 -1.77 16.42
C ASN A 493 1.09 -1.87 17.70
N SER A 494 1.81 -0.80 18.09
CA SER A 494 2.56 -0.75 19.34
C SER A 494 1.68 -0.96 20.58
N ASP A 495 0.45 -0.45 20.55
CA ASP A 495 -0.50 -0.65 21.64
C ASP A 495 -0.96 -2.13 21.69
N ALA A 496 -1.16 -2.73 20.51
CA ALA A 496 -1.52 -4.16 20.41
C ALA A 496 -0.41 -5.08 20.92
N ASP A 497 0.86 -4.74 20.66
CA ASP A 497 2.01 -5.50 21.13
C ASP A 497 2.13 -5.39 22.67
N MET A 498 1.92 -4.19 23.25
CA MET A 498 1.89 -4.01 24.70
C MET A 498 0.77 -4.81 25.39
N VAL A 499 -0.43 -4.82 24.81
CA VAL A 499 -1.55 -5.63 25.30
C VAL A 499 -1.23 -7.11 25.22
N LEU A 500 -0.60 -7.57 24.14
CA LEU A 500 -0.21 -8.96 23.98
C LEU A 500 0.78 -9.39 25.08
N ASP A 501 1.81 -8.58 25.33
CA ASP A 501 2.82 -8.88 26.34
C ASP A 501 2.20 -8.94 27.74
N PHE A 502 1.35 -7.98 28.07
CA PHE A 502 0.59 -8.00 29.34
C PHE A 502 -0.28 -9.26 29.50
N LEU A 503 -1.04 -9.65 28.47
CA LEU A 503 -1.88 -10.85 28.54
C LEU A 503 -1.08 -12.14 28.65
N ARG A 504 0.12 -12.19 28.07
CA ARG A 504 1.06 -13.32 28.25
C ARG A 504 1.55 -13.44 29.67
N GLU A 505 1.89 -12.33 30.32
CA GLU A 505 2.26 -12.31 31.75
C GLU A 505 1.13 -12.85 32.63
N GLN A 506 -0.11 -12.51 32.28
CA GLN A 506 -1.31 -13.01 32.94
C GLN A 506 -1.71 -14.46 32.53
N LYS A 507 -0.91 -15.11 31.66
CA LYS A 507 -1.16 -16.47 31.12
C LYS A 507 -2.50 -16.59 30.38
N ILE A 508 -2.98 -15.51 29.77
CA ILE A 508 -4.19 -15.52 28.95
C ILE A 508 -3.80 -15.79 27.50
N PRO A 509 -4.40 -16.79 26.81
CA PRO A 509 -4.11 -17.04 25.42
C PRO A 509 -4.60 -15.87 24.55
N ALA A 510 -3.68 -15.22 23.86
CA ALA A 510 -3.95 -14.10 22.98
C ALA A 510 -2.96 -14.09 21.81
N PHE A 511 -3.38 -13.52 20.69
CA PHE A 511 -2.55 -13.36 19.50
C PHE A 511 -2.79 -12.01 18.83
N THR A 512 -1.75 -11.47 18.20
CA THR A 512 -1.89 -10.31 17.33
C THR A 512 -1.77 -10.76 15.87
N GLN A 513 -2.52 -10.12 14.99
CA GLN A 513 -2.23 -10.17 13.54
C GLN A 513 -1.05 -9.25 13.23
N SER A 514 -0.06 -9.20 14.10
CA SER A 514 1.12 -8.38 13.87
C SER A 514 1.95 -8.98 12.76
N ASN A 515 2.42 -8.12 11.87
CA ASN A 515 3.36 -8.44 10.80
C ASN A 515 4.78 -8.55 11.41
N VAL A 516 5.00 -9.49 12.33
CA VAL A 516 6.35 -9.74 12.83
C VAL A 516 7.14 -10.32 11.68
N LEU A 517 8.18 -9.60 11.28
CA LEU A 517 9.11 -10.10 10.27
C LEU A 517 9.75 -11.38 10.79
N LEU A 518 9.92 -12.32 9.89
CA LEU A 518 10.49 -13.63 10.22
C LEU A 518 11.88 -13.50 10.88
N GLU A 519 12.71 -12.57 10.40
CA GLU A 519 14.03 -12.27 10.96
C GLU A 519 14.03 -11.73 12.40
N ASN A 520 12.92 -11.15 12.87
CA ASN A 520 12.78 -10.61 14.21
C ASN A 520 12.36 -11.67 15.25
N LYS A 521 12.08 -12.91 14.83
CA LYS A 521 11.85 -14.00 15.77
C LYS A 521 13.14 -14.44 16.44
N ALA A 522 13.08 -14.65 17.75
CA ALA A 522 14.26 -15.02 18.53
C ALA A 522 15.00 -16.24 17.97
N SER A 523 14.27 -17.28 17.57
CA SER A 523 14.84 -18.50 16.99
C SER A 523 15.54 -18.26 15.65
N VAL A 524 14.95 -17.47 14.76
CA VAL A 524 15.53 -17.12 13.46
C VAL A 524 16.72 -16.17 13.64
N ARG A 525 16.58 -15.19 14.53
CA ARG A 525 17.64 -14.25 14.85
C ARG A 525 18.86 -14.95 15.46
N LEU A 526 18.66 -15.95 16.32
CA LEU A 526 19.74 -16.80 16.84
C LEU A 526 20.54 -17.45 15.70
N VAL A 527 19.86 -17.98 14.69
CA VAL A 527 20.53 -18.60 13.52
C VAL A 527 21.33 -17.56 12.73
N LEU A 528 20.75 -16.39 12.48
CA LEU A 528 21.40 -15.32 11.70
C LEU A 528 22.63 -14.75 12.45
N GLU A 529 22.49 -14.44 13.75
CA GLU A 529 23.60 -13.88 14.55
C GLU A 529 24.70 -14.92 14.76
N TYR A 530 24.33 -16.20 14.93
CA TYR A 530 25.33 -17.27 15.02
C TYR A 530 26.09 -17.48 13.71
N ALA A 531 25.39 -17.40 12.59
CA ALA A 531 26.05 -17.48 11.29
C ALA A 531 27.06 -16.33 11.09
N LYS A 532 26.68 -15.10 11.46
CA LYS A 532 27.56 -13.93 11.41
C LYS A 532 28.76 -14.10 12.34
N TYR A 533 28.56 -14.61 13.56
CA TYR A 533 29.66 -14.93 14.46
C TYR A 533 30.62 -15.96 13.87
N CYS A 534 30.11 -17.02 13.28
CA CYS A 534 30.93 -18.07 12.63
C CYS A 534 31.78 -17.51 11.47
N ILE A 535 31.24 -16.57 10.71
CA ILE A 535 31.92 -15.98 9.54
C ILE A 535 32.93 -14.92 9.98
N PHE A 536 32.52 -13.96 10.79
CA PHE A 536 33.33 -12.77 11.09
C PHE A 536 34.16 -12.93 12.37
N GLY A 537 33.74 -13.77 13.30
CA GLY A 537 34.43 -13.99 14.58
C GLY A 537 34.33 -12.81 15.56
N ASP A 538 33.43 -11.85 15.30
CA ASP A 538 33.24 -10.70 16.15
C ASP A 538 32.38 -11.07 17.38
N GLU A 539 32.90 -10.77 18.58
CA GLU A 539 32.22 -11.05 19.85
C GLU A 539 30.92 -10.29 20.03
N PHE A 540 30.69 -9.22 19.28
CA PHE A 540 29.43 -8.47 19.30
C PHE A 540 28.23 -9.40 19.02
N TYR A 541 28.35 -10.32 18.08
CA TYR A 541 27.28 -11.28 17.76
C TYR A 541 27.03 -12.30 18.88
N LEU A 542 28.05 -12.56 19.75
CA LEU A 542 27.89 -13.47 20.88
C LEU A 542 27.04 -12.88 22.03
N VAL A 543 26.96 -11.59 22.17
CA VAL A 543 26.18 -10.94 23.25
C VAL A 543 24.74 -11.41 23.21
N PHE A 544 24.09 -11.33 22.04
CA PHE A 544 22.72 -11.79 21.85
C PHE A 544 22.56 -13.31 22.04
N LEU A 545 23.54 -14.08 21.61
CA LEU A 545 23.53 -15.54 21.74
C LEU A 545 23.62 -15.98 23.20
N LYS A 546 24.46 -15.30 24.00
CA LYS A 546 24.65 -15.60 25.43
C LYS A 546 23.40 -15.28 26.26
N GLU A 547 22.59 -14.30 25.86
CA GLU A 547 21.35 -13.99 26.58
C GLU A 547 20.26 -15.04 26.42
N LEU A 548 20.21 -15.71 25.24
CA LEU A 548 19.11 -16.61 24.88
C LEU A 548 19.47 -18.10 24.92
N LEU A 549 20.77 -18.44 24.89
CA LEU A 549 21.24 -19.82 24.90
C LEU A 549 21.72 -20.19 26.31
N ALA A 550 21.34 -21.38 26.77
CA ALA A 550 21.83 -21.95 28.02
C ALA A 550 23.29 -22.44 27.97
N PHE A 551 23.94 -22.33 26.81
CA PHE A 551 25.32 -22.74 26.57
C PHE A 551 26.04 -21.73 25.67
N GLU A 552 27.38 -21.74 25.76
CA GLU A 552 28.18 -20.87 24.90
C GLU A 552 28.43 -21.56 23.53
N PRO A 553 27.96 -20.95 22.41
CA PRO A 553 28.14 -21.58 21.12
C PRO A 553 29.59 -21.44 20.64
N ARG A 554 30.17 -22.56 20.19
CA ARG A 554 31.54 -22.58 19.65
C ARG A 554 31.55 -22.05 18.22
N LYS A 555 32.65 -21.43 17.80
CA LYS A 555 32.85 -21.04 16.41
C LYS A 555 33.02 -22.28 15.53
N ILE A 556 32.19 -22.41 14.51
CA ILE A 556 32.27 -23.48 13.52
C ILE A 556 32.61 -22.90 12.15
N THR A 557 33.16 -23.75 11.28
CA THR A 557 33.44 -23.37 9.90
C THR A 557 32.25 -23.78 9.04
N LEU A 558 31.69 -22.80 8.31
CA LEU A 558 30.58 -23.05 7.36
C LEU A 558 31.13 -23.50 6.02
N ASP A 559 30.46 -24.47 5.44
CA ASP A 559 30.80 -24.98 4.12
C ASP A 559 29.98 -24.27 3.03
N PHE A 560 30.61 -23.29 2.37
CA PHE A 560 29.96 -22.50 1.32
C PHE A 560 29.76 -23.25 -0.01
N SER A 561 30.27 -24.50 -0.12
CA SER A 561 29.95 -25.36 -1.27
C SER A 561 28.54 -25.95 -1.17
N LYS A 562 27.97 -26.00 0.05
CA LYS A 562 26.61 -26.44 0.31
C LYS A 562 25.60 -25.36 -0.02
N ASN A 563 24.37 -25.78 -0.32
CA ASN A 563 23.29 -24.83 -0.57
C ASN A 563 22.90 -24.06 0.72
N THR A 564 22.21 -22.96 0.54
CA THR A 564 21.83 -22.06 1.65
C THR A 564 21.01 -22.77 2.72
N MET A 565 20.08 -23.65 2.32
CA MET A 565 19.23 -24.41 3.23
C MET A 565 20.04 -25.39 4.08
N GLU A 566 21.01 -26.10 3.50
CA GLU A 566 21.85 -27.06 4.23
C GLU A 566 22.68 -26.39 5.32
N ASN A 567 23.22 -25.20 5.01
CA ASN A 567 23.94 -24.40 6.02
C ASN A 567 23.01 -23.91 7.15
N VAL A 568 21.78 -23.51 6.83
CA VAL A 568 20.77 -23.11 7.83
C VAL A 568 20.42 -24.31 8.72
N LEU A 569 20.14 -25.47 8.15
CA LEU A 569 19.84 -26.69 8.92
C LEU A 569 21.00 -27.11 9.82
N PHE A 570 22.24 -26.97 9.33
CA PHE A 570 23.44 -27.27 10.12
C PHE A 570 23.54 -26.32 11.34
N LEU A 571 23.32 -25.01 11.15
CA LEU A 571 23.30 -24.03 12.24
C LEU A 571 22.18 -24.29 13.26
N ILE A 572 20.97 -24.61 12.80
CA ILE A 572 19.84 -24.96 13.68
C ILE A 572 20.19 -26.16 14.57
N LYS A 573 20.83 -27.19 13.99
CA LYS A 573 21.27 -28.38 14.70
C LYS A 573 22.34 -28.05 15.75
N GLU A 574 23.36 -27.25 15.41
CA GLU A 574 24.42 -26.84 16.35
C GLU A 574 23.87 -26.00 17.51
N LEU A 575 22.88 -25.14 17.25
CA LEU A 575 22.18 -24.36 18.27
C LEU A 575 21.15 -25.17 19.07
N LYS A 576 20.91 -26.43 18.70
CA LYS A 576 19.92 -27.34 19.32
C LYS A 576 18.51 -26.74 19.36
N LEU A 577 18.13 -25.99 18.33
CA LEU A 577 16.81 -25.38 18.24
C LEU A 577 15.75 -26.41 17.85
N ASP A 578 14.52 -26.22 18.34
CA ASP A 578 13.40 -27.10 18.02
C ASP A 578 12.91 -26.91 16.57
N LEU A 579 13.00 -28.00 15.78
CA LEU A 579 12.52 -27.99 14.39
C LEU A 579 10.99 -27.95 14.27
N ASN A 580 10.23 -28.06 15.36
CA ASN A 580 8.79 -27.82 15.38
C ASN A 580 8.44 -26.32 15.45
N ASP A 581 9.43 -25.44 15.60
CA ASP A 581 9.19 -24.00 15.53
C ASP A 581 8.86 -23.59 14.09
N ILE A 582 7.63 -23.13 13.89
CA ILE A 582 7.09 -22.71 12.58
C ILE A 582 7.93 -21.60 11.97
N ALA A 583 8.45 -20.68 12.78
CA ALA A 583 9.31 -19.62 12.27
C ALA A 583 10.60 -20.20 11.67
N LEU A 584 11.17 -21.24 12.27
CA LEU A 584 12.33 -21.93 11.71
C LEU A 584 11.98 -22.70 10.44
N ILE A 585 10.82 -23.36 10.39
CA ILE A 585 10.35 -24.05 9.17
C ILE A 585 10.20 -23.07 8.01
N GLN A 586 9.51 -21.93 8.27
CA GLN A 586 9.36 -20.88 7.26
C GLN A 586 10.70 -20.27 6.85
N PHE A 587 11.64 -20.14 7.80
CA PHE A 587 12.97 -19.61 7.50
C PHE A 587 13.79 -20.60 6.64
N ILE A 588 13.67 -21.90 6.87
CA ILE A 588 14.29 -22.93 6.04
C ILE A 588 13.72 -22.87 4.61
N GLU A 589 12.41 -22.71 4.45
CA GLU A 589 11.79 -22.54 3.14
C GLU A 589 12.24 -21.26 2.43
N TYR A 590 12.35 -20.16 3.18
CA TYR A 590 12.91 -18.91 2.66
C TYR A 590 14.37 -19.09 2.22
N ALA A 591 15.18 -19.78 2.99
CA ALA A 591 16.58 -20.05 2.66
C ALA A 591 16.74 -20.83 1.34
N LYS A 592 15.79 -21.72 0.98
CA LYS A 592 15.75 -22.40 -0.32
C LYS A 592 15.68 -21.44 -1.51
N THR A 593 15.02 -20.29 -1.32
CA THR A 593 14.85 -19.28 -2.40
C THR A 593 16.08 -18.42 -2.62
N LYS A 594 17.05 -18.48 -1.70
CA LYS A 594 18.26 -17.64 -1.75
C LYS A 594 19.40 -18.38 -2.41
N GLU A 595 19.88 -17.82 -3.51
CA GLU A 595 21.00 -18.37 -4.30
C GLU A 595 22.33 -18.40 -3.53
N ASN A 596 22.49 -17.52 -2.53
CA ASN A 596 23.76 -17.32 -1.81
C ASN A 596 23.50 -17.13 -0.33
N PHE A 597 24.29 -17.81 0.51
CA PHE A 597 24.18 -17.73 1.96
C PHE A 597 24.46 -16.31 2.51
N LEU A 598 25.39 -15.55 1.90
CA LEU A 598 25.63 -14.15 2.32
C LEU A 598 24.45 -13.24 2.02
N LYS A 599 23.71 -13.48 0.94
CA LYS A 599 22.46 -12.76 0.66
C LYS A 599 21.41 -13.02 1.74
N LEU A 600 21.30 -14.27 2.22
CA LEU A 600 20.39 -14.60 3.31
C LEU A 600 20.70 -13.81 4.58
N LEU A 601 21.99 -13.56 4.88
CA LEU A 601 22.43 -12.89 6.12
C LEU A 601 22.28 -11.37 6.10
N PHE A 602 22.37 -10.74 4.92
CA PHE A 602 22.47 -9.28 4.81
C PHE A 602 21.33 -8.64 4.01
N GLU A 603 20.55 -9.42 3.26
CA GLU A 603 19.33 -8.90 2.64
C GLU A 603 18.18 -8.99 3.66
N PRO A 604 17.40 -7.92 3.88
CA PRO A 604 16.26 -7.94 4.78
C PRO A 604 15.28 -9.06 4.43
N CYS A 605 14.84 -9.82 5.43
CA CYS A 605 13.79 -10.81 5.25
C CYS A 605 12.41 -10.17 5.45
N THR A 606 11.70 -9.94 4.36
CA THR A 606 10.38 -9.31 4.36
C THR A 606 9.23 -10.26 4.65
N LEU A 607 9.51 -11.56 4.79
CA LEU A 607 8.50 -12.54 5.09
C LEU A 607 7.95 -12.34 6.51
N LYS A 608 6.64 -12.42 6.58
CA LYS A 608 5.86 -12.34 7.82
C LYS A 608 5.53 -13.74 8.30
N ILE A 609 5.56 -13.93 9.62
CA ILE A 609 5.24 -15.22 10.21
C ILE A 609 3.77 -15.54 10.00
N VAL A 610 3.50 -16.73 9.50
CA VAL A 610 2.15 -17.32 9.51
C VAL A 610 1.98 -18.02 10.85
N SER A 611 1.20 -17.43 11.78
CA SER A 611 0.93 -18.07 13.07
C SER A 611 -0.01 -19.27 12.89
N GLU A 612 0.35 -20.42 13.43
CA GLU A 612 -0.41 -21.67 13.28
C GLU A 612 -1.67 -21.75 14.13
N GLN A 613 -1.80 -21.03 15.19
CA GLN A 613 -2.95 -21.14 16.07
C GLN A 613 -3.49 -19.76 16.44
N ASN A 614 -4.53 -19.36 15.73
CA ASN A 614 -5.38 -18.23 16.13
C ASN A 614 -6.31 -18.67 17.29
N MET A 615 -5.75 -19.25 18.36
CA MET A 615 -6.52 -19.64 19.56
C MET A 615 -6.30 -18.61 20.65
N GLY A 616 -7.39 -18.08 21.20
CA GLY A 616 -7.36 -17.06 22.24
C GLY A 616 -7.92 -15.72 21.79
N ILE A 617 -7.67 -14.70 22.59
CA ILE A 617 -8.13 -13.33 22.33
C ILE A 617 -7.40 -12.75 21.12
N SER A 618 -8.16 -12.27 20.15
CA SER A 618 -7.62 -11.61 18.98
C SER A 618 -7.33 -10.12 19.28
N ILE A 619 -6.10 -9.66 19.06
CA ILE A 619 -5.70 -8.27 19.29
C ILE A 619 -5.29 -7.64 17.97
N MET A 620 -5.85 -6.48 17.62
CA MET A 620 -5.50 -5.80 16.39
C MET A 620 -5.77 -4.29 16.43
N SER A 621 -5.17 -3.56 15.48
CA SER A 621 -5.51 -2.15 15.31
C SER A 621 -6.85 -1.97 14.61
N VAL A 622 -7.53 -0.84 14.90
CA VAL A 622 -8.81 -0.47 14.26
C VAL A 622 -8.73 -0.53 12.73
N HIS A 623 -7.61 -0.11 12.14
CA HIS A 623 -7.42 -0.19 10.69
C HIS A 623 -7.45 -1.64 10.17
N LYS A 624 -6.85 -2.59 10.90
CA LYS A 624 -6.85 -4.01 10.52
C LYS A 624 -8.21 -4.68 10.72
N SER A 625 -9.05 -4.13 11.60
CA SER A 625 -10.39 -4.65 11.86
C SER A 625 -11.41 -4.27 10.80
N LYS A 626 -11.08 -3.33 9.90
CA LYS A 626 -11.98 -2.94 8.81
C LYS A 626 -12.32 -4.15 7.92
N GLY A 627 -13.59 -4.33 7.63
CA GLY A 627 -14.12 -5.50 6.90
C GLY A 627 -14.34 -6.75 7.76
N LEU A 628 -13.80 -6.80 8.99
CA LEU A 628 -14.00 -7.90 9.93
C LEU A 628 -15.18 -7.65 10.87
N GLU A 629 -15.57 -8.68 11.61
CA GLU A 629 -16.63 -8.65 12.63
C GLU A 629 -16.33 -9.65 13.73
N PHE A 630 -16.70 -9.33 14.98
CA PHE A 630 -16.37 -10.12 16.17
C PHE A 630 -17.60 -10.17 17.08
N ASP A 631 -17.76 -11.27 17.81
CA ASP A 631 -18.90 -11.42 18.70
C ASP A 631 -18.82 -10.44 19.86
N HIS A 632 -17.67 -10.36 20.54
CA HIS A 632 -17.42 -9.47 21.67
C HIS A 632 -16.20 -8.60 21.40
N VAL A 633 -16.37 -7.27 21.45
CA VAL A 633 -15.31 -6.31 21.20
C VAL A 633 -14.99 -5.50 22.46
N ILE A 634 -13.69 -5.42 22.79
CA ILE A 634 -13.18 -4.48 23.79
C ILE A 634 -12.36 -3.43 23.04
N LEU A 635 -12.77 -2.18 23.09
CA LEU A 635 -12.08 -1.06 22.49
C LEU A 635 -11.30 -0.29 23.54
N LEU A 636 -9.98 -0.23 23.36
CA LEU A 636 -9.07 0.50 24.24
C LEU A 636 -8.83 1.92 23.77
N ASP A 637 -8.67 2.85 24.71
CA ASP A 637 -8.09 4.17 24.45
C ASP A 637 -6.58 4.06 24.14
N SER A 638 -5.97 5.15 23.69
CA SER A 638 -4.55 5.17 23.31
C SER A 638 -3.62 4.89 24.50
N LEU A 639 -2.71 3.96 24.32
CA LEU A 639 -1.66 3.61 25.31
C LEU A 639 -0.32 4.29 25.00
N SER A 640 -0.11 4.79 23.80
CA SER A 640 1.16 5.36 23.35
C SER A 640 1.05 6.85 23.00
N LYS A 641 2.20 7.55 23.09
CA LYS A 641 2.30 8.96 22.67
C LYS A 641 1.81 9.14 21.24
N ASN A 642 1.07 10.21 21.00
CA ASN A 642 0.81 10.62 19.63
C ASN A 642 2.06 11.37 19.14
N ASN A 643 2.79 10.75 18.23
CA ASN A 643 3.73 11.50 17.43
C ASN A 643 2.88 12.37 16.49
N LEU A 644 2.70 13.62 16.85
CA LEU A 644 2.13 14.61 15.93
C LEU A 644 3.02 14.55 14.68
N ASN A 645 2.45 14.11 13.57
CA ASN A 645 3.13 14.18 12.28
C ASN A 645 3.36 15.66 11.99
N ASN A 646 4.52 16.16 12.35
CA ASN A 646 5.01 17.47 11.94
C ASN A 646 5.48 17.35 10.49
N GLU A 647 4.53 17.14 9.57
CA GLU A 647 4.85 17.21 8.15
C GLU A 647 5.12 18.67 7.80
N ASP A 648 6.34 18.96 7.34
CA ASP A 648 6.70 20.30 6.90
C ASP A 648 6.07 20.65 5.55
N ILE A 649 5.75 19.62 4.76
CA ILE A 649 5.13 19.77 3.45
C ILE A 649 3.75 19.11 3.47
N MET A 650 2.74 19.90 3.18
CA MET A 650 1.35 19.49 3.19
C MET A 650 0.81 19.41 1.76
N LEU A 651 0.49 18.22 1.30
CA LEU A 651 -0.11 17.95 -0.02
C LEU A 651 -1.52 17.36 0.18
N GLU A 652 -2.53 18.08 -0.31
CA GLU A 652 -3.93 17.66 -0.22
C GLU A 652 -4.63 17.83 -1.57
N TYR A 653 -5.59 16.96 -1.87
CA TYR A 653 -6.40 17.05 -3.08
C TYR A 653 -7.79 17.61 -2.75
N ASP A 654 -8.12 18.73 -3.34
CA ASP A 654 -9.47 19.29 -3.33
C ASP A 654 -10.19 18.91 -4.63
N ILE A 655 -11.47 18.53 -4.55
CA ILE A 655 -12.24 18.08 -5.73
C ILE A 655 -12.41 19.19 -6.76
N ASN A 656 -12.56 20.44 -6.32
CA ASN A 656 -12.84 21.57 -7.17
C ASN A 656 -11.56 22.27 -7.66
N GLN A 657 -10.51 22.29 -6.83
CA GLN A 657 -9.27 23.04 -7.08
C GLN A 657 -8.10 22.15 -7.48
N GLY A 658 -8.25 20.82 -7.34
CA GLY A 658 -7.17 19.86 -7.60
C GLY A 658 -6.15 19.80 -6.46
N TRP A 659 -4.92 19.44 -6.78
CA TRP A 659 -3.85 19.33 -5.81
C TRP A 659 -3.43 20.69 -5.26
N GLN A 660 -3.46 20.82 -3.93
CA GLN A 660 -2.97 21.97 -3.18
C GLN A 660 -1.72 21.57 -2.41
N LEU A 661 -0.67 22.39 -2.53
CA LEU A 661 0.62 22.17 -1.90
C LEU A 661 1.02 23.41 -1.11
N HIS A 662 1.24 23.22 0.18
CA HIS A 662 1.78 24.25 1.07
C HIS A 662 2.92 23.70 1.92
N ILE A 663 3.90 24.56 2.22
CA ILE A 663 4.98 24.28 3.16
C ILE A 663 4.63 24.96 4.49
N LYS A 664 4.88 24.26 5.60
CA LYS A 664 4.66 24.79 6.94
C LYS A 664 5.41 26.10 7.12
N ASP A 665 4.71 27.16 7.43
CA ASP A 665 5.27 28.50 7.53
C ASP A 665 4.73 29.24 8.75
N LYS A 666 5.66 29.56 9.68
CA LYS A 666 5.35 30.25 10.93
C LYS A 666 4.92 31.70 10.71
N ILE A 667 5.37 32.35 9.63
CA ILE A 667 4.98 33.71 9.29
C ILE A 667 3.49 33.74 8.98
N ARG A 668 3.06 32.90 8.02
CA ARG A 668 1.66 32.81 7.58
C ARG A 668 0.72 32.34 8.69
N GLU A 669 1.21 31.51 9.63
CA GLU A 669 0.44 31.12 10.82
C GLU A 669 0.17 32.30 11.74
N LEU A 670 1.20 33.08 12.07
CA LEU A 670 1.11 34.20 13.00
C LEU A 670 0.38 35.41 12.39
N THR A 671 0.54 35.65 11.10
CA THR A 671 -0.16 36.70 10.35
C THR A 671 -1.60 36.34 9.97
N LYS A 672 -1.99 35.09 10.17
CA LYS A 672 -3.27 34.49 9.73
C LYS A 672 -3.57 34.77 8.25
N GLU A 673 -2.55 34.48 7.39
CA GLU A 673 -2.72 34.61 5.95
C GLU A 673 -3.95 33.79 5.48
N PRO A 674 -4.92 34.42 4.76
CA PRO A 674 -6.25 33.81 4.59
C PRO A 674 -6.26 32.48 3.87
N ILE A 675 -5.49 32.34 2.76
CA ILE A 675 -5.46 31.09 1.96
C ILE A 675 -4.83 29.95 2.75
N TYR A 676 -3.71 30.22 3.42
CA TYR A 676 -3.01 29.23 4.23
C TYR A 676 -3.83 28.82 5.45
N THR A 677 -4.52 29.79 6.10
CA THR A 677 -5.39 29.51 7.25
C THR A 677 -6.55 28.61 6.84
N LEU A 678 -7.24 28.95 5.74
CA LEU A 678 -8.33 28.13 5.22
C LEU A 678 -7.85 26.71 4.85
N PHE A 679 -6.68 26.59 4.25
CA PHE A 679 -6.10 25.29 3.93
C PHE A 679 -5.83 24.47 5.20
N LYS A 680 -5.24 25.06 6.25
CA LYS A 680 -5.02 24.39 7.55
C LYS A 680 -6.31 23.99 8.24
N GLU A 681 -7.32 24.84 8.20
CA GLU A 681 -8.65 24.53 8.75
C GLU A 681 -9.29 23.34 8.03
N ASN A 682 -9.16 23.28 6.69
CA ASN A 682 -9.64 22.16 5.90
C ASN A 682 -8.92 20.84 6.26
N ILE A 683 -7.59 20.86 6.43
CA ILE A 683 -6.81 19.69 6.89
C ILE A 683 -7.26 19.27 8.29
N THR A 684 -7.39 20.21 9.21
CA THR A 684 -7.80 19.95 10.60
C THR A 684 -9.19 19.31 10.64
N ARG A 685 -10.14 19.83 9.85
CA ARG A 685 -11.47 19.25 9.70
C ARG A 685 -11.42 17.85 9.12
N ALA A 686 -10.65 17.63 8.07
CA ALA A 686 -10.50 16.31 7.46
C ALA A 686 -9.84 15.29 8.41
N ASN A 687 -8.88 15.72 9.23
CA ASN A 687 -8.29 14.87 10.29
C ASN A 687 -9.33 14.50 11.36
N TYR A 688 -10.14 15.47 11.79
CA TYR A 688 -11.22 15.23 12.73
C TYR A 688 -12.26 14.25 12.18
N GLU A 689 -12.66 14.40 10.91
CA GLU A 689 -13.57 13.45 10.24
C GLU A 689 -12.97 12.06 10.14
N ASP A 690 -11.67 11.92 9.86
CA ASP A 690 -10.96 10.65 9.86
C ASP A 690 -10.99 9.97 11.24
N ASP A 691 -10.80 10.72 12.31
CA ASP A 691 -10.84 10.19 13.68
C ASP A 691 -12.25 9.73 14.04
N ILE A 692 -13.28 10.49 13.66
CA ILE A 692 -14.69 10.07 13.79
C ILE A 692 -14.96 8.79 13.01
N ASN A 693 -14.50 8.68 11.77
CA ASN A 693 -14.69 7.48 10.95
C ASN A 693 -13.97 6.26 11.54
N LYS A 694 -12.77 6.43 12.12
CA LYS A 694 -12.07 5.34 12.83
C LYS A 694 -12.88 4.84 14.02
N LEU A 695 -13.46 5.76 14.82
CA LEU A 695 -14.34 5.40 15.93
C LEU A 695 -15.60 4.68 15.44
N TYR A 696 -16.23 5.15 14.35
CA TYR A 696 -17.36 4.50 13.73
C TYR A 696 -17.02 3.07 13.27
N VAL A 697 -15.86 2.89 12.62
CA VAL A 697 -15.38 1.55 12.25
C VAL A 697 -15.23 0.67 13.49
N ALA A 698 -14.56 1.16 14.55
CA ALA A 698 -14.35 0.38 15.78
C ALA A 698 -15.67 -0.05 16.43
N PHE A 699 -16.64 0.87 16.57
CA PHE A 699 -17.94 0.58 17.21
C PHE A 699 -18.78 -0.41 16.40
N THR A 700 -18.65 -0.40 15.09
CA THR A 700 -19.42 -1.27 14.18
C THR A 700 -18.77 -2.65 13.96
N ARG A 701 -17.74 -3.03 14.72
CA ARG A 701 -17.13 -4.37 14.63
C ARG A 701 -17.85 -5.41 15.47
N ALA A 702 -18.56 -4.98 16.52
CA ALA A 702 -19.20 -5.85 17.48
C ALA A 702 -20.54 -6.41 16.96
N LYS A 703 -20.78 -7.72 17.24
CA LYS A 703 -22.08 -8.36 16.97
C LYS A 703 -22.97 -8.43 18.20
N GLU A 704 -22.43 -8.88 19.35
CA GLU A 704 -23.14 -9.19 20.57
C GLU A 704 -22.85 -8.16 21.68
N SER A 705 -21.59 -7.77 21.87
CA SER A 705 -21.21 -6.80 22.89
C SER A 705 -20.07 -5.89 22.52
N LEU A 706 -20.13 -4.65 23.02
CA LEU A 706 -19.10 -3.64 22.90
C LEU A 706 -18.75 -3.10 24.29
N ILE A 707 -17.47 -3.27 24.70
CA ILE A 707 -16.94 -2.69 25.92
C ILE A 707 -15.93 -1.62 25.50
N ILE A 708 -16.08 -0.40 26.01
CA ILE A 708 -15.20 0.73 25.72
C ILE A 708 -14.46 1.09 27.01
N ILE A 709 -13.14 1.04 26.98
CA ILE A 709 -12.28 1.46 28.07
C ILE A 709 -11.74 2.83 27.73
N LYS A 710 -12.26 3.86 28.42
CA LYS A 710 -11.97 5.26 28.24
C LYS A 710 -11.02 5.73 29.33
N ARG A 711 -10.05 6.56 28.98
CA ARG A 711 -9.19 7.22 29.95
C ARG A 711 -9.89 8.40 30.56
N ASN A 712 -9.59 8.68 31.86
CA ASN A 712 -10.15 9.84 32.55
C ASN A 712 -9.67 11.15 31.88
N GLU A 713 -10.60 12.08 31.62
CA GLU A 713 -10.28 13.35 30.95
C GLU A 713 -9.32 14.23 31.75
N GLU A 714 -9.35 14.15 33.09
CA GLU A 714 -8.45 14.91 33.95
C GLU A 714 -6.98 14.46 33.88
N SER A 715 -6.73 13.22 33.50
CA SER A 715 -5.39 12.65 33.35
C SER A 715 -4.76 12.87 31.97
N VAL A 716 -5.55 13.33 31.00
CA VAL A 716 -5.13 13.52 29.61
C VAL A 716 -4.28 14.76 29.46
N ASN A 717 -2.97 14.60 29.28
CA ASN A 717 -2.10 15.70 28.88
C ASN A 717 -1.85 15.68 27.35
N GLY A 718 -1.33 16.78 26.79
CA GLY A 718 -1.15 16.95 25.36
C GLY A 718 -0.28 15.88 24.66
N ASN A 719 0.54 15.13 25.40
CA ASN A 719 1.42 14.08 24.89
C ASN A 719 0.73 12.72 24.72
N TYR A 720 -0.37 12.49 25.46
CA TYR A 720 -1.15 11.24 25.42
C TYR A 720 -2.64 11.57 25.23
N PRO A 721 -3.05 12.03 24.05
CA PRO A 721 -4.44 12.38 23.79
C PRO A 721 -5.34 11.15 23.87
N SER A 722 -6.48 11.28 24.55
CA SER A 722 -7.55 10.30 24.43
C SER A 722 -8.28 10.48 23.08
N TYR A 723 -8.65 9.36 22.44
CA TYR A 723 -9.52 9.39 21.26
C TYR A 723 -10.95 9.76 21.59
N PHE A 724 -11.32 9.77 22.88
CA PHE A 724 -12.64 10.13 23.37
C PHE A 724 -12.68 11.56 23.94
N LYS A 725 -11.62 12.35 23.72
CA LYS A 725 -11.51 13.74 24.18
C LYS A 725 -12.48 14.67 23.41
N GLY A 726 -12.88 15.76 24.06
CA GLY A 726 -13.67 16.81 23.43
C GLY A 726 -15.17 16.50 23.35
N GLY A 727 -15.68 15.76 24.32
CA GLY A 727 -17.10 15.48 24.44
C GLY A 727 -17.61 14.42 23.49
N PHE A 728 -16.71 13.62 22.90
CA PHE A 728 -17.12 12.54 21.98
C PHE A 728 -17.97 11.50 22.71
N LEU A 729 -17.57 11.08 23.90
CA LEU A 729 -18.35 10.29 24.84
C LEU A 729 -18.31 11.01 26.20
N ASN A 730 -19.25 11.94 26.42
CA ASN A 730 -19.43 12.65 27.70
C ASN A 730 -20.01 11.77 28.81
N ILE A 731 -19.95 10.45 28.63
CA ILE A 731 -20.55 9.48 29.53
C ILE A 731 -19.39 8.88 30.32
N HIS A 732 -19.39 9.03 31.65
CA HIS A 732 -18.40 8.45 32.54
C HIS A 732 -18.52 6.92 32.49
N SER A 733 -19.18 6.29 33.39
CA SER A 733 -19.37 4.83 33.34
C SER A 733 -20.83 4.53 33.07
N GLN A 734 -21.12 3.70 32.08
CA GLN A 734 -22.47 3.32 31.70
C GLN A 734 -22.53 1.86 31.29
N GLU A 735 -23.65 1.23 31.65
CA GLU A 735 -23.99 -0.10 31.19
C GLU A 735 -25.38 -0.11 30.59
N ARG A 736 -25.53 -0.73 29.42
CA ARG A 736 -26.82 -0.89 28.73
C ARG A 736 -26.99 -2.33 28.27
N GLY A 737 -28.17 -2.90 28.49
CA GLY A 737 -28.47 -4.26 28.11
C GLY A 737 -27.93 -5.31 29.05
N PHE A 738 -27.96 -6.55 28.65
CA PHE A 738 -27.40 -7.66 29.42
C PHE A 738 -26.74 -8.68 28.50
N LEU A 739 -25.74 -9.37 29.01
CA LEU A 739 -25.08 -10.51 28.36
C LEU A 739 -25.70 -11.79 28.87
N GLU A 740 -26.24 -12.55 27.94
CA GLU A 740 -26.70 -13.92 28.25
C GLU A 740 -25.47 -14.81 28.50
N SER A 741 -25.48 -15.59 29.56
CA SER A 741 -24.50 -16.65 29.79
C SER A 741 -24.64 -17.71 28.71
N LYS A 742 -23.59 -17.96 27.94
CA LYS A 742 -23.58 -19.11 27.03
C LYS A 742 -23.56 -20.40 27.86
N GLU A 743 -24.52 -21.29 27.66
CA GLU A 743 -24.44 -22.64 28.22
C GLU A 743 -23.17 -23.32 27.72
N GLN A 744 -22.39 -23.93 28.61
CA GLN A 744 -21.25 -24.73 28.18
C GLN A 744 -21.75 -25.93 27.39
N ILE A 745 -21.83 -25.81 26.10
CA ILE A 745 -21.90 -26.97 25.24
C ILE A 745 -20.52 -27.61 25.27
N LEU A 746 -20.33 -28.56 26.17
CA LEU A 746 -19.22 -29.51 26.14
C LEU A 746 -19.39 -30.41 24.90
N SER A 747 -19.29 -29.83 23.73
CA SER A 747 -19.03 -30.59 22.51
C SER A 747 -17.54 -30.95 22.53
N VAL A 748 -17.24 -32.04 23.19
CA VAL A 748 -16.06 -32.83 22.81
C VAL A 748 -16.36 -33.30 21.38
N LYS A 749 -15.97 -32.47 20.42
CA LYS A 749 -15.65 -33.00 19.09
C LYS A 749 -14.47 -33.94 19.32
N LYS A 750 -14.80 -35.22 19.52
CA LYS A 750 -13.87 -36.24 19.10
C LYS A 750 -13.67 -35.99 17.61
N ASP A 751 -12.61 -35.36 17.26
CA ASP A 751 -12.07 -35.47 15.93
C ASP A 751 -11.84 -36.97 15.73
N SER A 752 -12.81 -37.62 15.08
CA SER A 752 -12.55 -38.90 14.51
C SER A 752 -11.43 -38.64 13.53
N ILE A 753 -10.21 -39.07 13.89
CA ILE A 753 -9.13 -39.21 12.93
C ILE A 753 -9.73 -40.08 11.83
N GLN A 754 -10.19 -39.46 10.76
CA GLN A 754 -10.48 -40.14 9.52
C GLN A 754 -9.14 -40.72 9.11
N THR A 755 -8.95 -42.01 9.38
CA THR A 755 -7.87 -42.78 8.79
C THR A 755 -7.97 -42.54 7.30
N LEU A 756 -7.02 -41.74 6.78
CA LEU A 756 -6.86 -41.57 5.33
C LEU A 756 -6.88 -42.97 4.75
N GLN A 757 -7.87 -43.28 3.91
CA GLN A 757 -7.86 -44.47 3.11
C GLN A 757 -6.52 -44.50 2.40
N LYS A 758 -5.78 -45.62 2.55
CA LYS A 758 -4.55 -45.81 1.79
C LYS A 758 -4.94 -45.66 0.32
N PHE A 759 -4.56 -44.52 -0.25
CA PHE A 759 -4.61 -44.38 -1.70
C PHE A 759 -3.71 -45.53 -2.25
N GLU A 760 -4.28 -46.32 -3.14
CA GLU A 760 -3.48 -47.25 -3.94
C GLU A 760 -2.35 -46.44 -4.56
N LYS A 761 -1.14 -46.98 -4.49
CA LYS A 761 0.00 -46.37 -5.14
C LYS A 761 -0.39 -46.14 -6.59
N ILE A 762 -0.64 -44.88 -6.94
CA ILE A 762 -0.67 -44.49 -8.36
C ILE A 762 0.73 -44.81 -8.84
N SER A 763 0.85 -45.84 -9.67
CA SER A 763 2.07 -46.09 -10.40
C SER A 763 2.43 -44.78 -11.11
N PRO A 764 3.67 -44.28 -10.96
CA PRO A 764 4.07 -43.10 -11.72
C PRO A 764 3.74 -43.40 -13.18
N GLN A 765 2.84 -42.64 -13.80
CA GLN A 765 2.81 -42.56 -15.24
C GLN A 765 4.24 -42.24 -15.63
N GLU A 766 4.83 -43.10 -16.46
CA GLU A 766 6.11 -42.81 -17.09
C GLU A 766 5.94 -41.43 -17.74
N VAL A 767 6.36 -40.38 -17.03
CA VAL A 767 6.68 -39.12 -17.65
C VAL A 767 7.75 -39.48 -18.64
N GLN A 768 7.42 -39.43 -19.93
CA GLN A 768 8.42 -39.55 -20.99
C GLN A 768 9.58 -38.66 -20.54
N SER A 769 10.74 -39.31 -20.31
CA SER A 769 11.93 -38.62 -19.86
C SER A 769 12.23 -37.53 -20.88
N GLU A 770 11.86 -36.30 -20.57
CA GLU A 770 12.55 -35.18 -21.19
C GLU A 770 14.02 -35.41 -20.88
N GLU A 771 14.83 -35.51 -21.93
CA GLU A 771 16.28 -35.65 -21.82
C GLU A 771 16.75 -34.67 -20.76
N ARG A 772 17.27 -35.14 -19.64
CA ARG A 772 17.86 -34.33 -18.61
C ARG A 772 19.03 -33.61 -19.25
N LEU A 773 18.82 -32.36 -19.63
CA LEU A 773 19.89 -31.45 -19.98
C LEU A 773 20.90 -31.47 -18.83
N ASP A 774 22.18 -31.69 -19.18
CA ASP A 774 23.24 -31.62 -18.19
C ASP A 774 23.12 -30.27 -17.46
N SER A 775 23.04 -30.32 -16.14
CA SER A 775 22.86 -29.11 -15.33
C SER A 775 23.93 -28.07 -15.63
N LYS A 776 25.13 -28.51 -16.02
CA LYS A 776 26.25 -27.65 -16.40
C LYS A 776 25.99 -26.88 -17.69
N GLU A 777 25.39 -27.53 -18.71
CA GLU A 777 24.98 -26.85 -19.95
C GLU A 777 23.90 -25.81 -19.73
N LEU A 778 22.95 -26.07 -18.82
CA LEU A 778 21.91 -25.10 -18.44
C LEU A 778 22.52 -23.85 -17.79
N TYR A 779 23.45 -24.03 -16.85
CA TYR A 779 24.11 -22.91 -16.20
C TYR A 779 25.05 -22.16 -17.16
N PHE A 780 25.65 -22.82 -18.12
CA PHE A 780 26.42 -22.18 -19.18
C PHE A 780 25.55 -21.26 -20.05
N GLY A 781 24.37 -21.75 -20.46
CA GLY A 781 23.39 -20.97 -21.18
C GLY A 781 22.92 -19.75 -20.35
N ASN A 782 22.59 -19.96 -19.08
CA ASN A 782 22.17 -18.87 -18.17
C ASN A 782 23.29 -17.81 -17.97
N ALA A 783 24.55 -18.23 -17.89
CA ALA A 783 25.68 -17.32 -17.78
C ALA A 783 25.88 -16.50 -19.08
N PHE A 784 25.65 -17.12 -20.25
CA PHE A 784 25.71 -16.45 -21.55
C PHE A 784 24.63 -15.37 -21.67
N HIS A 785 23.37 -15.70 -21.36
CA HIS A 785 22.24 -14.76 -21.38
C HIS A 785 22.47 -13.61 -20.37
N PHE A 786 22.89 -13.92 -19.13
CA PHE A 786 23.24 -12.90 -18.14
C PHE A 786 24.29 -11.93 -18.65
N PHE A 787 25.32 -12.41 -19.33
CA PHE A 787 26.37 -11.57 -19.88
C PHE A 787 25.83 -10.68 -21.01
N MET A 788 25.14 -11.26 -21.98
CA MET A 788 24.56 -10.52 -23.12
C MET A 788 23.53 -9.49 -22.71
N GLN A 789 22.71 -9.80 -21.70
CA GLN A 789 21.74 -8.88 -21.10
C GLN A 789 22.43 -7.59 -20.61
N ASN A 790 23.55 -7.72 -19.92
CA ASN A 790 24.24 -6.60 -19.27
C ASN A 790 25.34 -5.95 -20.12
N LEU A 791 25.70 -6.54 -21.24
CA LEU A 791 26.74 -6.03 -22.13
C LEU A 791 26.26 -4.76 -22.85
N LYS A 792 27.09 -3.70 -22.90
CA LYS A 792 26.78 -2.51 -23.66
C LYS A 792 27.05 -2.70 -25.14
N LEU A 793 26.04 -3.13 -25.89
CA LEU A 793 26.08 -3.23 -27.34
C LEU A 793 25.94 -1.85 -28.01
N PRO A 794 26.50 -1.66 -29.21
CA PRO A 794 27.25 -2.64 -30.03
C PRO A 794 28.74 -2.77 -29.64
N LYS A 795 29.33 -1.83 -28.90
CA LYS A 795 30.80 -1.76 -28.69
C LYS A 795 31.34 -2.66 -27.57
N GLY A 796 30.51 -3.15 -26.67
CA GLY A 796 30.99 -3.99 -25.56
C GLY A 796 31.86 -3.29 -24.52
N GLU A 797 31.69 -1.97 -24.32
CA GLU A 797 32.56 -1.11 -23.50
C GLU A 797 32.74 -1.56 -22.03
N ASN A 798 31.79 -2.36 -21.50
CA ASN A 798 31.82 -2.86 -20.13
C ASN A 798 32.21 -4.35 -20.00
N PHE A 799 32.81 -4.93 -21.03
CA PHE A 799 33.14 -6.36 -21.10
C PHE A 799 33.95 -6.85 -19.89
N GLN A 800 35.06 -6.16 -19.55
CA GLN A 800 35.94 -6.56 -18.46
C GLN A 800 35.23 -6.54 -17.09
N ILE A 801 34.38 -5.55 -16.84
CA ILE A 801 33.61 -5.45 -15.58
C ILE A 801 32.60 -6.61 -15.52
N LEU A 802 31.97 -6.93 -16.65
CA LEU A 802 30.99 -8.02 -16.70
C LEU A 802 31.64 -9.39 -16.57
N THR A 803 32.86 -9.58 -17.04
CA THR A 803 33.63 -10.80 -16.83
C THR A 803 33.76 -11.12 -15.35
N GLN A 804 34.12 -10.14 -14.53
CA GLN A 804 34.22 -10.33 -13.08
C GLN A 804 32.86 -10.62 -12.44
N ARG A 805 31.82 -9.89 -12.85
CA ARG A 805 30.45 -10.10 -12.33
C ARG A 805 29.90 -11.47 -12.71
N CYS A 806 30.11 -11.92 -13.93
CA CYS A 806 29.68 -13.21 -14.41
C CYS A 806 30.38 -14.36 -13.67
N LYS A 807 31.72 -14.27 -13.53
CA LYS A 807 32.50 -15.22 -12.72
C LYS A 807 32.00 -15.25 -11.27
N SER A 808 31.81 -14.11 -10.63
CA SER A 808 31.30 -14.03 -9.26
C SER A 808 29.91 -14.67 -9.11
N LYS A 809 29.03 -14.53 -10.10
CA LYS A 809 27.65 -15.06 -10.02
C LYS A 809 27.59 -16.57 -10.27
N PHE A 810 28.38 -17.09 -11.20
CA PHE A 810 28.24 -18.48 -11.68
C PHE A 810 29.39 -19.39 -11.25
N ARG A 811 30.38 -18.93 -10.48
CA ARG A 811 31.55 -19.72 -10.05
C ARG A 811 31.22 -21.01 -9.27
N HIS A 812 30.00 -21.14 -8.74
CA HIS A 812 29.56 -22.34 -8.04
C HIS A 812 29.04 -23.43 -9.00
N PHE A 813 28.76 -23.06 -10.25
CA PHE A 813 28.17 -23.95 -11.26
C PHE A 813 29.08 -24.20 -12.45
N LEU A 814 30.01 -23.25 -12.71
CA LEU A 814 30.93 -23.29 -13.86
C LEU A 814 32.36 -23.16 -13.35
N ASP A 815 33.27 -23.93 -13.97
CA ASP A 815 34.69 -23.85 -13.71
C ASP A 815 35.41 -22.80 -14.60
N GLU A 816 36.69 -22.58 -14.37
CA GLU A 816 37.46 -21.58 -15.09
C GLU A 816 37.53 -21.85 -16.61
N SER A 817 37.59 -23.11 -17.00
CA SER A 817 37.61 -23.51 -18.42
C SER A 817 36.27 -23.19 -19.12
N ASP A 818 35.16 -23.31 -18.40
CA ASP A 818 33.83 -22.94 -18.92
C ASP A 818 33.71 -21.46 -19.14
N PHE A 819 34.25 -20.66 -18.21
CA PHE A 819 34.25 -19.19 -18.37
C PHE A 819 35.14 -18.74 -19.53
N GLU A 820 36.28 -19.38 -19.76
CA GLU A 820 37.12 -19.10 -20.92
C GLU A 820 36.38 -19.38 -22.24
N LYS A 821 35.70 -20.54 -22.32
CA LYS A 821 34.85 -20.85 -23.47
C LYS A 821 33.69 -19.86 -23.65
N LEU A 822 33.04 -19.47 -22.56
CA LEU A 822 31.93 -18.56 -22.60
C LEU A 822 32.37 -17.17 -23.13
N PHE A 823 33.43 -16.62 -22.61
CA PHE A 823 33.91 -15.30 -23.03
C PHE A 823 34.45 -15.31 -24.46
N LYS A 824 35.12 -16.39 -24.86
CA LYS A 824 35.56 -16.58 -26.24
C LYS A 824 34.40 -16.58 -27.22
N ARG A 825 33.29 -17.31 -26.91
CA ARG A 825 32.09 -17.29 -27.76
C ARG A 825 31.47 -15.89 -27.90
N ILE A 826 31.43 -15.13 -26.81
CA ILE A 826 30.90 -13.78 -26.84
C ILE A 826 31.81 -12.83 -27.64
N GLU A 827 33.12 -12.95 -27.52
CA GLU A 827 34.07 -12.17 -28.33
C GLU A 827 33.94 -12.46 -29.83
N ILE A 828 33.76 -13.76 -30.21
CA ILE A 828 33.54 -14.16 -31.60
C ILE A 828 32.21 -13.55 -32.09
N LEU A 829 31.16 -13.58 -31.28
CA LEU A 829 29.86 -12.96 -31.62
C LEU A 829 30.00 -11.46 -31.86
N LEU A 830 30.67 -10.74 -30.98
CA LEU A 830 30.88 -9.31 -31.11
C LEU A 830 31.70 -8.90 -32.35
N LYS A 831 32.57 -9.78 -32.83
CA LYS A 831 33.38 -9.56 -34.05
C LYS A 831 32.65 -10.02 -35.33
N ASN A 832 31.50 -10.70 -35.21
CA ASN A 832 30.76 -11.18 -36.36
C ASN A 832 30.07 -10.05 -37.10
N VAL A 833 30.44 -9.84 -38.37
CA VAL A 833 29.92 -8.73 -39.21
C VAL A 833 28.40 -8.83 -39.44
N GLN A 834 27.84 -10.01 -39.61
CA GLN A 834 26.40 -10.18 -39.78
C GLN A 834 25.63 -9.79 -38.50
N PHE A 835 26.13 -10.19 -37.33
CA PHE A 835 25.54 -9.80 -36.06
C PHE A 835 25.61 -8.28 -35.85
N GLN A 836 26.72 -7.65 -36.15
CA GLN A 836 26.87 -6.19 -36.06
C GLN A 836 25.90 -5.47 -37.00
N ASN A 837 25.69 -5.98 -38.20
CA ASN A 837 24.71 -5.42 -39.14
C ASN A 837 23.25 -5.54 -38.64
N LEU A 838 22.92 -6.63 -37.93
CA LEU A 838 21.60 -6.83 -37.37
C LEU A 838 21.31 -5.83 -36.25
N ILE A 839 22.25 -5.63 -35.33
CA ILE A 839 22.07 -4.69 -34.22
C ILE A 839 22.22 -3.22 -34.66
N GLY A 840 23.13 -2.91 -35.57
CA GLY A 840 23.34 -1.58 -36.21
C GLY A 840 23.17 -0.40 -35.26
N ASP A 841 22.68 0.73 -35.79
CA ASP A 841 22.39 1.95 -35.02
C ASP A 841 20.95 1.97 -34.43
N GLY A 842 20.26 0.83 -34.44
CA GLY A 842 18.88 0.71 -33.93
C GLY A 842 18.80 0.81 -32.39
N LYS A 843 17.62 1.15 -31.89
CA LYS A 843 17.32 1.07 -30.46
C LYS A 843 17.28 -0.39 -30.01
N LEU A 844 18.19 -0.78 -29.13
CA LEU A 844 18.31 -2.15 -28.64
C LEU A 844 17.53 -2.35 -27.34
N LEU A 845 16.63 -3.31 -27.31
CA LEU A 845 15.86 -3.73 -26.14
C LEU A 845 16.24 -5.18 -25.83
N LYS A 846 16.72 -5.42 -24.60
CA LYS A 846 17.26 -6.72 -24.18
C LYS A 846 16.31 -7.39 -23.19
N GLU A 847 16.25 -8.72 -23.21
CA GLU A 847 15.43 -9.53 -22.29
C GLU A 847 13.99 -8.99 -22.19
N GLN A 848 13.43 -8.67 -23.37
CA GLN A 848 12.10 -8.07 -23.41
C GLN A 848 11.02 -9.11 -23.27
N THR A 849 10.21 -8.95 -22.25
CA THR A 849 9.07 -9.82 -22.02
C THR A 849 7.84 -9.26 -22.74
N LEU A 850 7.08 -10.14 -23.33
CA LEU A 850 5.83 -9.83 -23.99
C LEU A 850 4.74 -10.81 -23.58
N SER A 851 3.50 -10.38 -23.58
CA SER A 851 2.33 -11.25 -23.39
C SER A 851 1.62 -11.42 -24.73
N PHE A 852 1.51 -12.65 -25.16
CA PHE A 852 0.85 -13.00 -26.40
C PHE A 852 0.01 -14.27 -26.23
N ASN A 853 -1.26 -14.23 -26.65
CA ASN A 853 -2.22 -15.34 -26.53
C ASN A 853 -2.35 -15.91 -25.09
N GLY A 854 -2.20 -15.05 -24.07
CA GLY A 854 -2.30 -15.46 -22.66
C GLY A 854 -1.02 -16.05 -22.07
N GLU A 855 0.04 -16.23 -22.86
CA GLU A 855 1.35 -16.68 -22.40
C GLU A 855 2.33 -15.53 -22.28
N ILE A 856 3.20 -15.59 -21.28
CA ILE A 856 4.32 -14.67 -21.12
C ILE A 856 5.53 -15.25 -21.81
N LYS A 857 6.13 -14.49 -22.73
CA LYS A 857 7.32 -14.88 -23.49
C LYS A 857 8.41 -13.82 -23.32
N GLN A 858 9.66 -14.23 -23.38
CA GLN A 858 10.83 -13.36 -23.20
C GLN A 858 11.72 -13.42 -24.44
N LEU A 859 12.08 -12.24 -24.97
CA LEU A 859 12.98 -12.08 -26.11
C LEU A 859 14.37 -11.71 -25.61
N ASP A 860 15.41 -12.36 -26.11
CA ASP A 860 16.79 -12.05 -25.72
C ASP A 860 17.21 -10.65 -26.17
N LEU A 861 16.97 -10.30 -27.44
CA LEU A 861 17.30 -8.99 -28.01
C LEU A 861 16.30 -8.61 -29.10
N LEU A 862 15.77 -7.39 -29.00
CA LEU A 862 14.98 -6.75 -30.04
C LEU A 862 15.69 -5.47 -30.49
N ALA A 863 16.06 -5.38 -31.75
CA ALA A 863 16.63 -4.18 -32.36
C ALA A 863 15.55 -3.47 -33.17
N LEU A 864 15.24 -2.23 -32.82
CA LEU A 864 14.24 -1.41 -33.51
C LEU A 864 14.94 -0.37 -34.37
N LYS A 865 14.69 -0.43 -35.67
CA LYS A 865 15.02 0.60 -36.66
C LYS A 865 13.73 1.29 -37.14
N ASP A 866 13.83 2.44 -37.80
CA ASP A 866 12.68 3.28 -38.09
C ASP A 866 11.51 2.52 -38.75
N GLU A 867 11.75 1.67 -39.73
CA GLU A 867 10.73 0.87 -40.41
C GLU A 867 10.78 -0.63 -40.11
N GLU A 868 11.86 -1.14 -39.55
CA GLU A 868 12.11 -2.58 -39.38
C GLU A 868 12.32 -2.96 -37.91
N ALA A 869 12.00 -4.18 -37.54
CA ALA A 869 12.31 -4.75 -36.25
C ALA A 869 13.03 -6.11 -36.42
N PHE A 870 14.13 -6.27 -35.69
CA PHE A 870 14.95 -7.50 -35.73
C PHE A 870 14.87 -8.18 -34.39
N ILE A 871 14.38 -9.42 -34.37
CA ILE A 871 14.35 -10.28 -33.19
C ILE A 871 15.58 -11.17 -33.25
N ILE A 872 16.34 -11.25 -32.16
CA ILE A 872 17.54 -12.06 -32.07
C ILE A 872 17.42 -12.91 -30.80
N ASP A 873 17.49 -14.24 -30.98
CA ASP A 873 17.42 -15.24 -29.90
C ASP A 873 18.73 -15.99 -29.86
N TYR A 874 19.40 -15.97 -28.70
CA TYR A 874 20.70 -16.62 -28.54
C TYR A 874 20.57 -18.07 -28.11
N LYS A 875 21.36 -18.94 -28.71
CA LYS A 875 21.45 -20.35 -28.31
C LYS A 875 22.91 -20.80 -28.21
N THR A 876 23.26 -21.48 -27.13
CA THR A 876 24.61 -21.96 -26.87
C THR A 876 24.86 -23.43 -27.32
N GLY A 877 23.81 -24.10 -27.82
CA GLY A 877 23.86 -25.49 -28.30
C GLY A 877 22.89 -25.70 -29.48
N LEU A 878 23.10 -26.77 -30.22
CA LEU A 878 22.29 -27.17 -31.39
C LEU A 878 21.15 -28.15 -31.06
N ALA A 879 21.06 -28.59 -29.82
CA ALA A 879 19.96 -29.46 -29.38
C ALA A 879 18.60 -28.74 -29.54
N MET A 880 17.55 -29.47 -29.96
CA MET A 880 16.16 -28.94 -30.08
C MET A 880 15.97 -27.85 -31.15
N GLN A 881 16.66 -27.86 -32.27
CA GLN A 881 16.56 -26.82 -33.30
C GLN A 881 15.12 -26.52 -33.76
N ASP A 882 14.26 -27.52 -33.87
CA ASP A 882 12.87 -27.31 -34.32
C ASP A 882 12.04 -26.56 -33.26
N LYS A 883 12.24 -26.84 -31.97
CA LYS A 883 11.62 -26.08 -30.90
C LYS A 883 12.10 -24.62 -30.89
N HIS A 884 13.39 -24.38 -31.14
CA HIS A 884 13.93 -22.99 -31.25
C HIS A 884 13.30 -22.23 -32.40
N LYS A 885 13.11 -22.88 -33.57
CA LYS A 885 12.45 -22.26 -34.74
C LYS A 885 11.00 -21.92 -34.44
N GLU A 886 10.26 -22.80 -33.78
CA GLU A 886 8.86 -22.56 -33.40
C GLU A 886 8.73 -21.41 -32.41
N GLN A 887 9.62 -21.36 -31.41
CA GLN A 887 9.71 -20.27 -30.44
C GLN A 887 9.91 -18.92 -31.13
N VAL A 888 10.85 -18.80 -32.03
CA VAL A 888 11.20 -17.57 -32.72
C VAL A 888 10.11 -17.14 -33.73
N ARG A 889 9.45 -18.12 -34.40
CA ARG A 889 8.25 -17.80 -35.22
C ARG A 889 7.12 -17.17 -34.41
N THR A 890 6.88 -17.69 -33.21
CA THR A 890 5.89 -17.12 -32.28
C THR A 890 6.26 -15.70 -31.89
N TYR A 891 7.53 -15.43 -31.64
CA TYR A 891 8.02 -14.08 -31.35
C TYR A 891 7.81 -13.11 -32.53
N LYS A 892 8.07 -13.57 -33.75
CA LYS A 892 7.88 -12.78 -34.98
C LYS A 892 6.43 -12.34 -35.14
N ILE A 893 5.48 -13.26 -34.97
CA ILE A 893 4.05 -12.97 -35.04
C ILE A 893 3.66 -11.98 -33.94
N ALA A 894 4.07 -12.25 -32.71
CA ALA A 894 3.74 -11.41 -31.57
C ALA A 894 4.25 -9.97 -31.72
N ILE A 895 5.48 -9.79 -32.16
CA ILE A 895 6.08 -8.46 -32.34
C ILE A 895 5.46 -7.72 -33.53
N SER A 896 5.14 -8.42 -34.63
CA SER A 896 4.44 -7.82 -35.76
C SER A 896 3.08 -7.24 -35.35
N GLU A 897 2.30 -7.99 -34.57
CA GLU A 897 1.01 -7.53 -34.05
C GLU A 897 1.13 -6.40 -33.04
N ILE A 898 2.09 -6.51 -32.11
CA ILE A 898 2.27 -5.50 -31.03
C ILE A 898 2.75 -4.17 -31.60
N LEU A 899 3.76 -4.20 -32.48
CA LEU A 899 4.37 -2.97 -33.02
C LEU A 899 3.63 -2.45 -34.26
N LYS A 900 2.69 -3.23 -34.85
CA LYS A 900 2.01 -2.94 -36.12
C LYS A 900 3.01 -2.60 -37.23
N LYS A 901 4.11 -3.34 -37.30
CA LYS A 901 5.15 -3.22 -38.33
C LYS A 901 5.07 -4.43 -39.26
N ASP A 902 5.03 -4.17 -40.56
CA ASP A 902 4.99 -5.22 -41.58
C ASP A 902 6.37 -5.87 -41.77
N LYS A 903 7.45 -5.13 -41.50
CA LYS A 903 8.81 -5.61 -41.68
C LYS A 903 9.44 -6.07 -40.35
N VAL A 904 9.03 -7.25 -39.88
CA VAL A 904 9.64 -7.92 -38.72
C VAL A 904 10.44 -9.13 -39.19
N ARG A 905 11.75 -9.13 -38.89
CA ARG A 905 12.65 -10.23 -39.20
C ARG A 905 13.15 -10.88 -37.93
N ALA A 906 13.29 -12.19 -37.92
CA ALA A 906 13.65 -12.92 -36.72
C ALA A 906 14.81 -13.90 -36.98
N PHE A 907 15.75 -13.93 -36.06
CA PHE A 907 17.00 -14.65 -36.20
C PHE A 907 17.31 -15.50 -34.95
N ILE A 908 17.78 -16.71 -35.18
CA ILE A 908 18.41 -17.53 -34.16
C ILE A 908 19.92 -17.42 -34.36
N VAL A 909 20.63 -17.07 -33.28
CA VAL A 909 22.07 -16.93 -33.28
C VAL A 909 22.65 -18.03 -32.40
N TYR A 910 23.17 -19.08 -33.08
CA TYR A 910 23.86 -20.18 -32.42
C TYR A 910 25.32 -19.78 -32.13
N CYS A 911 25.64 -19.61 -30.86
CA CYS A 911 26.98 -19.25 -30.37
C CYS A 911 27.75 -20.52 -30.02
N LEU A 912 28.35 -21.14 -30.99
CA LEU A 912 29.11 -22.40 -30.83
C LEU A 912 30.56 -22.15 -30.40
N GLU A 913 31.33 -23.18 -30.16
CA GLU A 913 32.66 -23.08 -29.56
C GLU A 913 33.67 -22.27 -30.41
N ASN A 914 33.60 -22.40 -31.73
CA ASN A 914 34.51 -21.72 -32.64
C ASN A 914 33.84 -20.97 -33.79
N GLU A 915 32.52 -20.96 -33.87
CA GLU A 915 31.77 -20.31 -34.94
C GLU A 915 30.42 -19.74 -34.47
N ILE A 916 29.93 -18.75 -35.21
CA ILE A 916 28.61 -18.21 -35.02
C ILE A 916 27.77 -18.55 -36.26
N GLN A 917 26.65 -19.21 -36.06
CA GLN A 917 25.69 -19.49 -37.10
C GLN A 917 24.42 -18.62 -36.89
N ILE A 918 24.08 -17.82 -37.90
CA ILE A 918 22.92 -16.97 -37.90
C ILE A 918 21.88 -17.48 -38.88
N LEU A 919 20.73 -17.88 -38.35
CA LEU A 919 19.64 -18.45 -39.13
C LEU A 919 18.44 -17.48 -39.10
N GLU A 920 17.99 -17.03 -40.26
CA GLU A 920 16.76 -16.27 -40.39
C GLU A 920 15.53 -17.21 -40.41
N ILE A 921 14.44 -16.80 -39.67
CA ILE A 921 13.23 -17.59 -39.50
C ILE A 921 12.01 -16.88 -40.13
#